data_11e9916bcf0ddc54619b44936533718b
#
_entry.id   11e9916bcf0ddc54619b44936533718b
#
_cell.length_a   1.000
_cell.length_b   1.000
_cell.length_c   1.000
_cell.angle_alpha   90.00
_cell.angle_beta   90.00
_cell.angle_gamma   90.00
#
_symmetry.space_group_name_H-M   'P 1'
#
loop_
_entity.id
_entity.type
_entity.pdbx_description
1 polymer ?
#
loop_
_entity_poly.entity_id
_entity_poly.type
_entity_poly.pdbx_seq_one_letter_code
_entity_poly.pdbx_strand_id
1 'polypeptide(L)'
;MEKTRKRWITDWYPNRLNLKILRQNCIYQNPYGSDYNYIKEVKTLNVDEVIKDLKQLMKTSVDWWPADYNHYGPLFIRLAWHSAGSYRIYDGRGGARDGSIYFPLRINWPDNVSLDKAIRLLWPIKKKYGRKISWADLIILSGTIALEDMGVKIYGFSLGREDIFEPDESPDWGPEEKMLTDNQRFNNDELKKPYAATEMGLIYVNPEGVRGEPDPLKLAQHIRLSFYRMGMNDEDTVALIAGGHAFGKTHGAGPSKYLNPEPSASDVENVGLGWKYDYKTGKGPDTYTSGFEVIWSSTPTKFGIYYLKFLFDYEWELEKSPDNKYQWVAKNSEEIIPDPFDPNKKHKPRMLTADLSLRFDPEYSRIARRFLDNPEEFEKKFSIAWFKLTHRDMGPKSCYIGPYVPKEDFIWQDPLPLRDYDLIDENDIEYLKNKIRNSGLKINEMVYTAWSSASSYRNSDRRGGANGARIRFYPLNQYEVNHPNDLKRILTIYENIQAEFNNEQKQKGTNKKVSIADLIVLGGCAAIEEAAKNAGFNIKVPFIPGRVDANENQIEVDFYKEIEPFADGFRNYFKDPKTIDPNNIYTTPEYFLVDKAQLLTLTVPEMVVLVGGLRVLGAVYNYTNYGVLTDKPYTLTNDFFVNILDMNIQWKAIDDNKYLYKGYDRKTGNEKWVATRVDLIFVHHEELRYVCEVYAADDAKEKFINDFVKAWDKIMNLDRFDIKFNN
;
A
#
# COMPACT_ATOMS: atom_id res chain seq x y z
N MET A 1 13.92 46.76 1.29
CA MET A 1 13.79 45.41 0.71
C MET A 1 12.96 44.58 1.67
N GLU A 2 11.67 44.36 1.35
CA GLU A 2 10.87 43.38 2.08
C GLU A 2 11.60 42.05 2.00
N LYS A 3 11.89 41.44 3.16
CA LYS A 3 12.37 40.09 3.23
C LYS A 3 11.30 39.21 2.57
N THR A 4 11.57 38.64 1.41
CA THR A 4 10.69 37.66 0.76
C THR A 4 10.30 36.64 1.79
N ARG A 5 8.99 36.54 2.07
CA ARG A 5 8.44 35.57 3.00
C ARG A 5 8.84 34.17 2.53
N LYS A 6 9.45 33.40 3.43
CA LYS A 6 9.76 31.99 3.14
C LYS A 6 8.45 31.27 2.85
N ARG A 7 8.38 30.51 1.76
CA ARG A 7 7.25 29.67 1.41
C ARG A 7 7.38 28.30 2.09
N TRP A 8 6.26 27.78 2.55
CA TRP A 8 6.14 26.47 3.16
C TRP A 8 5.08 25.66 2.42
N ILE A 9 4.96 24.36 2.70
CA ILE A 9 3.99 23.47 2.07
C ILE A 9 2.56 24.06 2.06
N THR A 10 2.17 24.76 3.12
CA THR A 10 0.90 25.49 3.24
C THR A 10 0.77 26.68 2.30
N ASP A 11 1.87 27.20 1.79
CA ASP A 11 1.88 28.37 0.90
C ASP A 11 1.85 28.00 -0.60
N TRP A 12 2.21 26.78 -0.97
CA TRP A 12 2.25 26.34 -2.37
C TRP A 12 1.21 25.26 -2.70
N TYR A 13 0.77 24.49 -1.75
CA TYR A 13 -0.24 23.46 -1.96
C TYR A 13 -1.65 24.00 -1.67
N PRO A 14 -2.63 23.86 -2.57
CA PRO A 14 -2.57 23.21 -3.90
C PRO A 14 -2.14 24.15 -5.06
N ASN A 15 -1.61 25.34 -4.78
CA ASN A 15 -1.33 26.44 -5.74
C ASN A 15 -0.04 26.23 -6.56
N ARG A 16 0.37 24.99 -6.80
CA ARG A 16 1.51 24.66 -7.64
C ARG A 16 1.17 24.69 -9.13
N LEU A 17 2.18 24.66 -10.00
CA LEU A 17 1.96 24.56 -11.44
C LEU A 17 1.05 23.36 -11.76
N ASN A 18 -0.12 23.66 -12.36
CA ASN A 18 -1.13 22.65 -12.63
C ASN A 18 -0.91 21.99 -14.00
N LEU A 19 -0.29 20.82 -14.01
CA LEU A 19 -0.14 19.99 -15.22
C LEU A 19 -1.35 19.08 -15.48
N LYS A 20 -2.28 18.93 -14.54
CA LYS A 20 -3.46 18.06 -14.68
C LYS A 20 -4.35 18.45 -15.86
N ILE A 21 -4.39 19.75 -16.19
CA ILE A 21 -5.15 20.23 -17.34
C ILE A 21 -4.70 19.58 -18.67
N LEU A 22 -3.43 19.20 -18.80
CA LEU A 22 -2.91 18.53 -19.98
C LEU A 22 -3.41 17.10 -20.13
N ARG A 23 -3.89 16.47 -19.06
CA ARG A 23 -4.46 15.11 -19.07
C ARG A 23 -5.76 15.05 -19.86
N GLN A 24 -6.43 16.17 -20.07
CA GLN A 24 -7.59 16.25 -20.97
C GLN A 24 -7.27 15.89 -22.42
N ASN A 25 -6.01 16.01 -22.83
CA ASN A 25 -5.57 15.72 -24.20
C ASN A 25 -5.13 14.27 -24.40
N CYS A 26 -4.74 13.59 -23.34
CA CYS A 26 -4.30 12.20 -23.35
C CYS A 26 -4.44 11.58 -21.96
N ILE A 27 -5.12 10.45 -21.86
CA ILE A 27 -5.26 9.69 -20.59
C ILE A 27 -3.94 9.00 -20.22
N TYR A 28 -3.07 8.75 -21.21
CA TYR A 28 -1.85 8.00 -21.01
C TYR A 28 -0.66 8.93 -20.79
N GLN A 29 -0.09 8.86 -19.58
CA GLN A 29 0.95 9.80 -19.10
C GLN A 29 2.36 9.22 -19.07
N ASN A 30 2.55 7.94 -19.47
CA ASN A 30 3.87 7.32 -19.42
C ASN A 30 4.84 7.99 -20.40
N PRO A 31 5.90 8.66 -19.93
CA PRO A 31 6.85 9.38 -20.80
C PRO A 31 7.69 8.43 -21.66
N TYR A 32 7.72 7.13 -21.37
CA TYR A 32 8.41 6.12 -22.18
C TYR A 32 7.54 5.59 -23.33
N GLY A 33 6.25 5.96 -23.40
CA GLY A 33 5.29 5.52 -24.42
C GLY A 33 4.45 4.30 -24.01
N SER A 34 3.43 4.00 -24.83
CA SER A 34 2.44 2.95 -24.56
C SER A 34 3.04 1.53 -24.58
N ASP A 35 4.11 1.32 -25.33
CA ASP A 35 4.72 0.00 -25.51
C ASP A 35 5.79 -0.32 -24.46
N TYR A 36 6.06 0.64 -23.56
CA TYR A 36 7.02 0.44 -22.51
C TYR A 36 6.51 -0.56 -21.46
N ASN A 37 7.33 -1.56 -21.18
CA ASN A 37 7.09 -2.56 -20.16
C ASN A 37 8.33 -2.69 -19.27
N TYR A 38 8.25 -2.14 -18.06
CA TYR A 38 9.38 -2.13 -17.14
C TYR A 38 9.88 -3.53 -16.80
N ILE A 39 8.98 -4.51 -16.64
CA ILE A 39 9.35 -5.90 -16.32
C ILE A 39 10.22 -6.53 -17.42
N LYS A 40 9.93 -6.22 -18.69
CA LYS A 40 10.79 -6.67 -19.81
C LYS A 40 12.14 -5.95 -19.82
N GLU A 41 12.14 -4.66 -19.57
CA GLU A 41 13.36 -3.86 -19.57
C GLU A 41 14.31 -4.24 -18.44
N VAL A 42 13.80 -4.36 -17.22
CA VAL A 42 14.62 -4.65 -16.03
C VAL A 42 15.23 -6.07 -16.07
N LYS A 43 14.60 -7.02 -16.74
CA LYS A 43 15.18 -8.35 -16.97
C LYS A 43 16.46 -8.30 -17.83
N THR A 44 16.69 -7.21 -18.57
CA THR A 44 17.92 -7.01 -19.38
C THR A 44 19.03 -6.29 -18.61
N LEU A 45 18.77 -5.88 -17.37
CA LEU A 45 19.72 -5.12 -16.55
C LEU A 45 20.83 -6.04 -16.03
N ASN A 46 22.08 -5.60 -16.17
CA ASN A 46 23.20 -6.21 -15.44
C ASN A 46 23.26 -5.61 -14.03
N VAL A 47 22.66 -6.30 -13.07
CA VAL A 47 22.53 -5.85 -11.68
C VAL A 47 23.89 -5.70 -11.01
N ASP A 48 24.86 -6.58 -11.31
CA ASP A 48 26.20 -6.56 -10.72
C ASP A 48 26.99 -5.30 -11.10
N GLU A 49 26.79 -4.80 -12.34
CA GLU A 49 27.38 -3.52 -12.75
C GLU A 49 26.75 -2.35 -11.99
N VAL A 50 25.44 -2.36 -11.78
CA VAL A 50 24.76 -1.34 -10.95
C VAL A 50 25.29 -1.34 -9.53
N ILE A 51 25.46 -2.51 -8.93
CA ILE A 51 26.01 -2.69 -7.59
C ILE A 51 27.43 -2.12 -7.51
N LYS A 52 28.26 -2.42 -8.48
CA LYS A 52 29.62 -1.88 -8.56
C LYS A 52 29.64 -0.35 -8.64
N ASP A 53 28.79 0.22 -9.49
CA ASP A 53 28.68 1.66 -9.63
C ASP A 53 28.15 2.33 -8.35
N LEU A 54 27.17 1.72 -7.67
CA LEU A 54 26.68 2.20 -6.38
C LEU A 54 27.76 2.21 -5.30
N LYS A 55 28.55 1.11 -5.17
CA LYS A 55 29.66 1.02 -4.22
C LYS A 55 30.75 2.06 -4.50
N GLN A 56 30.97 2.42 -5.75
CA GLN A 56 31.88 3.50 -6.12
C GLN A 56 31.31 4.87 -5.78
N LEU A 57 30.05 5.12 -6.17
CA LEU A 57 29.38 6.40 -5.95
C LEU A 57 29.30 6.73 -4.47
N MET A 58 28.94 5.81 -3.60
CA MET A 58 28.76 6.10 -2.18
C MET A 58 30.07 6.41 -1.45
N LYS A 59 31.23 6.10 -2.04
CA LYS A 59 32.58 6.42 -1.53
C LYS A 59 33.21 7.64 -2.24
N THR A 60 32.46 8.32 -3.11
CA THR A 60 32.96 9.49 -3.85
C THR A 60 32.22 10.73 -3.38
N SER A 61 32.78 11.40 -2.40
CA SER A 61 32.22 12.65 -1.87
C SER A 61 32.29 13.77 -2.91
N VAL A 62 31.23 14.60 -3.01
CA VAL A 62 31.14 15.74 -3.93
C VAL A 62 31.02 17.04 -3.16
N ASP A 63 31.61 18.12 -3.71
CA ASP A 63 31.70 19.40 -3.02
C ASP A 63 30.37 20.10 -2.78
N TRP A 64 29.38 19.85 -3.64
CA TRP A 64 28.04 20.44 -3.47
C TRP A 64 27.25 19.83 -2.35
N TRP A 65 27.56 18.55 -1.96
CA TRP A 65 26.98 17.84 -0.81
C TRP A 65 28.01 16.85 -0.23
N PRO A 66 28.93 17.29 0.64
CA PRO A 66 29.99 16.44 1.20
C PRO A 66 29.43 15.29 2.04
N ALA A 67 30.01 14.09 1.89
CA ALA A 67 29.61 12.90 2.59
C ALA A 67 30.17 12.86 4.02
N ASP A 68 29.35 12.51 5.00
CA ASP A 68 29.80 12.18 6.35
C ASP A 68 30.77 10.98 6.27
N TYR A 69 31.90 11.06 6.95
CA TYR A 69 32.91 9.99 6.95
C TYR A 69 33.35 9.55 5.55
N ASN A 70 33.25 10.42 4.54
CA ASN A 70 33.48 10.11 3.12
C ASN A 70 32.62 8.96 2.57
N HIS A 71 31.42 8.75 3.11
CA HIS A 71 30.55 7.63 2.71
C HIS A 71 29.06 8.00 2.72
N TYR A 72 28.40 7.98 1.55
CA TYR A 72 26.97 8.28 1.44
C TYR A 72 26.04 7.13 1.88
N GLY A 73 26.58 5.97 2.25
CA GLY A 73 25.78 4.80 2.63
C GLY A 73 24.69 5.10 3.64
N PRO A 74 24.98 5.76 4.79
CA PRO A 74 23.92 6.10 5.76
C PRO A 74 22.81 6.99 5.18
N LEU A 75 23.15 7.92 4.29
CA LEU A 75 22.16 8.76 3.59
C LEU A 75 21.27 7.95 2.66
N PHE A 76 21.82 6.96 1.94
CA PHE A 76 21.04 6.08 1.07
C PHE A 76 20.20 5.08 1.85
N ILE A 77 20.68 4.59 3.01
CA ILE A 77 19.84 3.80 3.92
C ILE A 77 18.64 4.63 4.38
N ARG A 78 18.86 5.88 4.79
CA ARG A 78 17.77 6.77 5.20
C ARG A 78 16.79 7.03 4.05
N LEU A 79 17.26 7.26 2.82
CA LEU A 79 16.39 7.44 1.65
C LEU A 79 15.52 6.20 1.40
N ALA A 80 16.11 5.00 1.42
CA ALA A 80 15.38 3.75 1.23
C ALA A 80 14.38 3.48 2.37
N TRP A 81 14.78 3.74 3.62
CA TRP A 81 13.92 3.65 4.79
C TRP A 81 12.70 4.58 4.67
N HIS A 82 12.91 5.85 4.34
CA HIS A 82 11.83 6.84 4.20
C HIS A 82 10.94 6.58 2.99
N SER A 83 11.46 5.95 1.93
CA SER A 83 10.65 5.48 0.82
C SER A 83 9.74 4.33 1.25
N ALA A 84 10.26 3.34 1.97
CA ALA A 84 9.53 2.13 2.37
C ALA A 84 8.64 2.32 3.61
N GLY A 85 9.08 3.14 4.57
CA GLY A 85 8.43 3.30 5.88
C GLY A 85 7.11 4.05 5.87
N SER A 86 6.65 4.54 4.73
CA SER A 86 5.32 5.12 4.55
C SER A 86 4.24 4.06 4.24
N TYR A 87 4.60 2.78 4.07
CA TYR A 87 3.65 1.69 3.86
C TYR A 87 2.69 1.53 5.05
N ARG A 88 1.42 1.24 4.75
CA ARG A 88 0.39 0.98 5.75
C ARG A 88 -0.40 -0.29 5.42
N ILE A 89 -0.54 -1.17 6.41
CA ILE A 89 -1.19 -2.48 6.20
C ILE A 89 -2.69 -2.35 5.94
N TYR A 90 -3.33 -1.30 6.45
CA TYR A 90 -4.78 -1.12 6.36
C TYR A 90 -5.29 -1.12 4.91
N ASP A 91 -4.63 -0.42 4.01
CA ASP A 91 -5.02 -0.31 2.59
C ASP A 91 -3.87 -0.61 1.61
N GLY A 92 -2.68 -0.97 2.11
CA GLY A 92 -1.52 -1.30 1.31
C GLY A 92 -0.86 -0.11 0.59
N ARG A 93 -1.36 1.11 0.80
CA ARG A 93 -0.81 2.32 0.19
C ARG A 93 0.45 2.77 0.91
N GLY A 94 1.14 3.72 0.33
CA GLY A 94 2.47 4.10 0.79
C GLY A 94 3.53 3.14 0.26
N GLY A 95 4.68 3.07 0.97
CA GLY A 95 5.77 2.17 0.61
C GLY A 95 6.64 2.63 -0.55
N ALA A 96 7.48 1.72 -1.01
CA ALA A 96 8.55 1.99 -1.98
C ALA A 96 8.25 1.50 -3.39
N ARG A 97 7.15 0.76 -3.60
CA ARG A 97 6.88 0.01 -4.84
C ARG A 97 6.83 0.86 -6.11
N ASP A 98 6.50 2.13 -5.99
CA ASP A 98 6.22 3.02 -7.12
C ASP A 98 7.12 4.25 -7.20
N GLY A 99 8.09 4.38 -6.28
CA GLY A 99 9.02 5.50 -6.26
C GLY A 99 8.39 6.84 -5.87
N SER A 100 7.21 6.84 -5.28
CA SER A 100 6.44 8.07 -4.96
C SER A 100 7.15 9.05 -4.02
N ILE A 101 8.20 8.64 -3.31
CA ILE A 101 9.06 9.57 -2.55
C ILE A 101 9.74 10.63 -3.46
N TYR A 102 9.86 10.36 -4.75
CA TYR A 102 10.40 11.33 -5.74
C TYR A 102 9.48 12.56 -5.90
N PHE A 103 8.21 12.43 -5.59
CA PHE A 103 7.18 13.42 -5.88
C PHE A 103 6.65 14.11 -4.61
N PRO A 104 6.09 15.33 -4.74
CA PRO A 104 5.19 15.86 -3.71
C PRO A 104 4.01 14.87 -3.48
N LEU A 105 3.46 14.74 -2.29
CA LEU A 105 3.83 15.50 -1.09
C LEU A 105 5.03 14.90 -0.34
N ARG A 106 5.33 13.63 -0.53
CA ARG A 106 6.30 12.89 0.29
C ARG A 106 7.68 13.55 0.33
N ILE A 107 8.21 13.95 -0.83
CA ILE A 107 9.54 14.60 -0.86
C ILE A 107 9.58 15.89 -0.03
N ASN A 108 8.45 16.52 0.20
CA ASN A 108 8.34 17.78 0.94
C ASN A 108 8.06 17.60 2.44
N TRP A 109 7.92 16.38 2.93
CA TRP A 109 7.69 16.16 4.35
C TRP A 109 8.86 16.63 5.19
N PRO A 110 8.62 17.26 6.36
CA PRO A 110 9.68 17.76 7.24
C PRO A 110 10.74 16.73 7.59
N ASP A 111 10.34 15.46 7.75
CA ASP A 111 11.27 14.37 8.05
C ASP A 111 12.14 13.93 6.86
N ASN A 112 11.83 14.42 5.65
CA ASN A 112 12.57 14.13 4.43
C ASN A 112 13.61 15.21 4.07
N VAL A 113 13.92 16.13 5.00
CA VAL A 113 14.97 17.14 4.81
C VAL A 113 16.24 16.48 4.29
N SER A 114 16.80 17.04 3.21
CA SER A 114 18.02 16.60 2.50
C SER A 114 17.94 15.29 1.72
N LEU A 115 16.79 14.60 1.66
CA LEU A 115 16.63 13.40 0.80
C LEU A 115 16.52 13.73 -0.69
N ASP A 116 16.14 14.96 -1.05
CA ASP A 116 16.25 15.50 -2.41
C ASP A 116 17.70 15.46 -2.91
N LYS A 117 18.69 15.74 -2.04
CA LYS A 117 20.12 15.60 -2.35
C LYS A 117 20.50 14.15 -2.60
N ALA A 118 20.01 13.23 -1.79
CA ALA A 118 20.24 11.80 -1.97
C ALA A 118 19.76 11.31 -3.34
N ILE A 119 18.56 11.72 -3.77
CA ILE A 119 18.02 11.41 -5.11
C ILE A 119 18.93 11.99 -6.20
N ARG A 120 19.38 13.23 -6.05
CA ARG A 120 20.27 13.87 -7.04
C ARG A 120 21.65 13.22 -7.09
N LEU A 121 22.17 12.72 -5.97
CA LEU A 121 23.42 11.94 -5.95
C LEU A 121 23.29 10.62 -6.72
N LEU A 122 22.11 9.99 -6.77
CA LEU A 122 21.86 8.77 -7.53
C LEU A 122 21.67 9.02 -9.04
N TRP A 123 21.45 10.26 -9.48
CA TRP A 123 21.20 10.60 -10.88
C TRP A 123 22.23 10.07 -11.87
N PRO A 124 23.56 10.10 -11.62
CA PRO A 124 24.55 9.55 -12.55
C PRO A 124 24.31 8.07 -12.88
N ILE A 125 23.87 7.28 -11.90
CA ILE A 125 23.52 5.87 -12.10
C ILE A 125 22.22 5.76 -12.88
N LYS A 126 21.17 6.45 -12.46
CA LYS A 126 19.89 6.47 -13.19
C LYS A 126 20.09 6.89 -14.64
N LYS A 127 20.92 7.89 -14.89
CA LYS A 127 21.29 8.36 -16.25
C LYS A 127 21.98 7.27 -17.07
N LYS A 128 22.92 6.52 -16.47
CA LYS A 128 23.68 5.47 -17.14
C LYS A 128 22.78 4.29 -17.58
N TYR A 129 21.88 3.85 -16.71
CA TYR A 129 21.04 2.68 -16.98
C TYR A 129 19.65 3.02 -17.53
N GLY A 130 19.21 4.26 -17.44
CA GLY A 130 18.04 4.83 -18.08
C GLY A 130 16.75 4.06 -17.76
N ARG A 131 16.09 3.58 -18.82
CA ARG A 131 14.79 2.90 -18.73
C ARG A 131 14.85 1.49 -18.14
N LYS A 132 16.05 0.90 -18.01
CA LYS A 132 16.24 -0.45 -17.47
C LYS A 132 16.16 -0.52 -15.95
N ILE A 133 16.24 0.60 -15.25
CA ILE A 133 16.07 0.65 -13.80
C ILE A 133 15.13 1.79 -13.43
N SER A 134 14.11 1.51 -12.63
CA SER A 134 13.21 2.51 -12.06
C SER A 134 13.90 3.30 -10.95
N TRP A 135 13.38 4.48 -10.61
CA TRP A 135 13.78 5.18 -9.40
C TRP A 135 13.44 4.36 -8.14
N ALA A 136 12.27 3.72 -8.15
CA ALA A 136 11.83 2.86 -7.05
C ALA A 136 12.84 1.76 -6.76
N ASP A 137 13.27 0.99 -7.77
CA ASP A 137 14.27 -0.05 -7.61
C ASP A 137 15.65 0.51 -7.26
N LEU A 138 16.08 1.61 -7.88
CA LEU A 138 17.38 2.21 -7.60
C LEU A 138 17.49 2.73 -6.17
N ILE A 139 16.46 3.38 -5.65
CA ILE A 139 16.42 3.89 -4.27
C ILE A 139 16.57 2.73 -3.27
N ILE A 140 15.78 1.67 -3.42
CA ILE A 140 15.84 0.53 -2.50
C ILE A 140 17.15 -0.24 -2.65
N LEU A 141 17.62 -0.43 -3.89
CA LEU A 141 18.92 -1.07 -4.13
C LEU A 141 20.06 -0.27 -3.49
N SER A 142 20.05 1.06 -3.60
CA SER A 142 21.09 1.91 -3.03
C SER A 142 21.21 1.75 -1.50
N GLY A 143 20.08 1.70 -0.78
CA GLY A 143 20.07 1.47 0.66
C GLY A 143 20.52 0.05 1.04
N THR A 144 20.07 -0.95 0.28
CA THR A 144 20.44 -2.36 0.52
C THR A 144 21.94 -2.60 0.27
N ILE A 145 22.49 -2.05 -0.81
CA ILE A 145 23.94 -2.16 -1.11
C ILE A 145 24.78 -1.33 -0.16
N ALA A 146 24.24 -0.23 0.37
CA ALA A 146 24.92 0.53 1.43
C ALA A 146 25.08 -0.32 2.70
N LEU A 147 24.06 -1.06 3.10
CA LEU A 147 24.15 -2.02 4.21
C LEU A 147 25.22 -3.09 3.95
N GLU A 148 25.22 -3.67 2.76
CA GLU A 148 26.22 -4.68 2.38
C GLU A 148 27.65 -4.11 2.40
N ASP A 149 27.87 -2.93 1.79
CA ASP A 149 29.17 -2.28 1.73
C ASP A 149 29.73 -1.93 3.11
N MET A 150 28.84 -1.64 4.05
CA MET A 150 29.18 -1.37 5.45
C MET A 150 29.15 -2.60 6.36
N GLY A 151 29.06 -3.81 5.80
CA GLY A 151 29.35 -5.06 6.48
C GLY A 151 28.14 -5.87 6.94
N VAL A 152 26.91 -5.56 6.52
CA VAL A 152 25.73 -6.39 6.79
C VAL A 152 25.63 -7.52 5.75
N LYS A 153 25.40 -8.74 6.21
CA LYS A 153 25.02 -9.85 5.33
C LYS A 153 23.56 -9.68 4.92
N ILE A 154 23.34 -9.08 3.76
CA ILE A 154 21.97 -8.84 3.27
C ILE A 154 21.23 -10.16 3.03
N TYR A 155 19.94 -10.20 3.40
CA TYR A 155 19.09 -11.37 3.21
C TYR A 155 18.76 -11.62 1.74
N GLY A 156 18.55 -10.55 0.98
CA GLY A 156 18.27 -10.59 -0.44
C GLY A 156 17.75 -9.25 -0.97
N PHE A 157 17.43 -9.27 -2.24
CA PHE A 157 16.90 -8.11 -2.95
C PHE A 157 16.11 -8.55 -4.20
N SER A 158 15.06 -7.84 -4.50
CA SER A 158 14.31 -7.99 -5.77
C SER A 158 14.17 -6.67 -6.49
N LEU A 159 14.24 -6.72 -7.81
CA LEU A 159 13.76 -5.72 -8.74
C LEU A 159 12.28 -5.97 -9.06
N GLY A 160 11.64 -5.03 -9.77
CA GLY A 160 10.26 -5.15 -10.25
C GLY A 160 9.31 -4.07 -9.71
N ARG A 161 9.85 -3.01 -9.10
CA ARG A 161 9.11 -1.81 -8.70
C ARG A 161 9.01 -0.86 -9.88
N GLU A 162 7.79 -0.59 -10.32
CA GLU A 162 7.53 0.32 -11.44
C GLU A 162 7.34 1.74 -10.93
N ASP A 163 7.97 2.72 -11.61
CA ASP A 163 7.79 4.14 -11.26
C ASP A 163 6.40 4.64 -11.65
N ILE A 164 5.81 5.47 -10.78
CA ILE A 164 4.80 6.44 -11.20
C ILE A 164 5.50 7.63 -11.87
N PHE A 165 4.78 8.33 -12.74
CA PHE A 165 5.33 9.46 -13.51
C PHE A 165 4.78 10.82 -13.09
N GLU A 166 3.94 10.83 -12.08
CA GLU A 166 3.25 11.97 -11.51
C GLU A 166 2.99 11.73 -10.01
N PRO A 167 2.68 12.77 -9.23
CA PRO A 167 2.34 12.61 -7.83
C PRO A 167 1.18 11.61 -7.64
N ASP A 168 1.35 10.70 -6.70
CA ASP A 168 0.33 9.73 -6.34
C ASP A 168 -0.80 10.42 -5.55
N GLU A 169 -2.02 10.32 -6.05
CA GLU A 169 -3.22 10.85 -5.38
C GLU A 169 -4.01 9.77 -4.64
N SER A 170 -3.60 8.51 -4.77
CA SER A 170 -4.30 7.37 -4.17
C SER A 170 -4.17 7.28 -2.65
N PRO A 171 -3.05 7.65 -2.00
CA PRO A 171 -3.04 7.74 -0.55
C PRO A 171 -3.81 8.97 -0.11
N ASP A 172 -5.12 8.89 -0.09
CA ASP A 172 -5.94 9.94 0.51
C ASP A 172 -5.61 10.09 2.00
N TRP A 173 -4.77 11.07 2.28
CA TRP A 173 -4.36 11.45 3.62
C TRP A 173 -5.40 12.36 4.30
N GLY A 174 -6.53 12.62 3.64
CA GLY A 174 -7.48 13.64 4.02
C GLY A 174 -6.98 15.05 3.66
N PRO A 175 -7.50 16.09 4.29
CA PRO A 175 -7.07 17.47 4.06
C PRO A 175 -5.64 17.67 4.61
N GLU A 176 -4.64 17.30 3.83
CA GLU A 176 -3.23 17.21 4.21
C GLU A 176 -2.69 18.55 4.71
N GLU A 177 -3.11 19.66 4.11
CA GLU A 177 -2.79 21.00 4.58
C GLU A 177 -3.18 21.20 6.06
N LYS A 178 -4.37 20.77 6.45
CA LYS A 178 -4.83 20.82 7.83
C LYS A 178 -4.06 19.85 8.73
N MET A 179 -3.75 18.67 8.21
CA MET A 179 -3.03 17.63 8.95
C MET A 179 -1.58 17.98 9.23
N LEU A 180 -0.92 18.74 8.34
CA LEU A 180 0.46 19.22 8.56
C LEU A 180 0.54 20.30 9.65
N THR A 181 -0.56 21.00 9.91
CA THR A 181 -0.62 22.08 10.91
C THR A 181 -1.22 21.64 12.24
N ASP A 182 -2.11 20.65 12.23
CA ASP A 182 -2.86 20.19 13.38
C ASP A 182 -2.53 18.72 13.70
N ASN A 183 -2.11 18.42 14.90
CA ASN A 183 -1.92 17.05 15.40
C ASN A 183 -3.26 16.29 15.54
N GLN A 184 -4.05 16.18 14.47
CA GLN A 184 -5.39 15.59 14.50
C GLN A 184 -5.42 14.09 14.16
N ARG A 185 -4.28 13.42 14.10
CA ARG A 185 -4.20 11.99 13.75
C ARG A 185 -4.50 11.06 14.87
N PHE A 186 -4.42 11.56 16.10
CA PHE A 186 -4.77 10.81 17.28
C PHE A 186 -6.19 11.07 17.72
N ASN A 187 -6.85 10.01 18.14
CA ASN A 187 -8.08 10.07 18.89
C ASN A 187 -7.81 9.36 20.24
N ASN A 188 -7.71 10.12 21.34
CA ASN A 188 -7.42 9.57 22.67
C ASN A 188 -6.17 8.65 22.72
N ASP A 189 -5.06 9.11 22.12
CA ASP A 189 -3.80 8.37 21.98
C ASP A 189 -3.85 7.14 21.06
N GLU A 190 -4.94 6.91 20.32
CA GLU A 190 -5.01 5.93 19.24
C GLU A 190 -4.78 6.59 17.90
N LEU A 191 -3.90 5.99 17.10
CA LEU A 191 -3.64 6.42 15.73
C LEU A 191 -4.84 6.10 14.84
N LYS A 192 -5.44 7.13 14.23
CA LYS A 192 -6.57 6.95 13.31
C LYS A 192 -6.19 6.09 12.12
N LYS A 193 -7.08 5.20 11.71
CA LYS A 193 -6.97 4.50 10.42
C LYS A 193 -7.20 5.52 9.29
N PRO A 194 -6.50 5.42 8.14
CA PRO A 194 -5.51 4.40 7.77
C PRO A 194 -4.04 4.77 8.08
N TYR A 195 -3.76 5.82 8.83
CA TYR A 195 -2.42 6.36 9.02
C TYR A 195 -1.42 5.35 9.59
N ALA A 196 -0.20 5.37 9.06
CA ALA A 196 0.93 4.62 9.58
C ALA A 196 1.75 5.46 10.57
N ALA A 197 2.14 6.67 10.15
CA ALA A 197 2.89 7.59 11.00
C ALA A 197 2.02 8.23 12.10
N THR A 198 2.61 8.54 13.23
CA THR A 198 1.93 9.19 14.35
C THR A 198 1.71 10.68 14.13
N GLU A 199 2.59 11.33 13.36
CA GLU A 199 2.47 12.73 12.97
C GLU A 199 2.67 12.87 11.46
N MET A 200 1.91 13.76 10.82
CA MET A 200 2.07 14.01 9.39
C MET A 200 3.46 14.60 9.11
N GLY A 201 4.08 14.09 8.04
CA GLY A 201 5.42 14.50 7.68
C GLY A 201 6.54 13.83 8.47
N LEU A 202 6.21 12.96 9.44
CA LEU A 202 7.16 12.06 10.11
C LEU A 202 6.96 10.63 9.61
N ILE A 203 8.06 9.88 9.44
CA ILE A 203 7.98 8.52 8.91
C ILE A 203 7.43 7.56 9.96
N TYR A 204 7.77 7.74 11.25
CA TYR A 204 7.22 6.91 12.31
C TYR A 204 6.87 7.67 13.60
N VAL A 205 7.79 8.36 14.26
CA VAL A 205 7.53 9.11 15.50
C VAL A 205 8.37 10.37 15.58
N ASN A 206 7.96 11.31 16.44
CA ASN A 206 8.80 12.44 16.82
C ASN A 206 9.98 11.96 17.70
N PRO A 207 11.24 12.04 17.24
CA PRO A 207 12.39 11.52 17.98
C PRO A 207 12.65 12.22 19.32
N GLU A 208 12.16 13.43 19.50
CA GLU A 208 12.24 14.21 20.74
C GLU A 208 11.34 13.64 21.83
N GLY A 209 10.26 12.98 21.44
CA GLY A 209 9.22 12.43 22.32
C GLY A 209 7.83 12.83 21.87
N VAL A 210 6.80 12.26 22.47
CA VAL A 210 5.40 12.57 22.18
C VAL A 210 5.14 14.05 22.40
N ARG A 211 4.80 14.77 21.32
CA ARG A 211 4.59 16.24 21.33
C ARG A 211 5.79 17.02 21.87
N GLY A 212 7.02 16.50 21.69
CA GLY A 212 8.25 17.12 22.17
C GLY A 212 8.55 16.86 23.66
N GLU A 213 7.79 16.01 24.35
CA GLU A 213 8.07 15.59 25.71
C GLU A 213 9.08 14.43 25.71
N PRO A 214 10.24 14.56 26.36
CA PRO A 214 11.29 13.54 26.32
C PRO A 214 11.02 12.38 27.31
N ASP A 215 9.89 11.67 27.10
CA ASP A 215 9.47 10.50 27.88
C ASP A 215 9.60 9.22 27.02
N PRO A 216 10.63 8.37 27.25
CA PRO A 216 10.86 7.17 26.46
C PRO A 216 9.74 6.13 26.55
N LEU A 217 9.04 6.01 27.68
CA LEU A 217 7.97 5.01 27.85
C LEU A 217 6.70 5.40 27.09
N LYS A 218 6.33 6.68 27.13
CA LYS A 218 5.22 7.18 26.30
C LYS A 218 5.55 7.02 24.81
N LEU A 219 6.77 7.34 24.41
CA LEU A 219 7.19 7.25 23.04
C LEU A 219 7.24 5.81 22.53
N ALA A 220 7.60 4.83 23.39
CA ALA A 220 7.59 3.41 23.04
C ALA A 220 6.23 2.92 22.52
N GLN A 221 5.13 3.42 23.08
CA GLN A 221 3.78 3.07 22.62
C GLN A 221 3.51 3.63 21.22
N HIS A 222 3.92 4.87 20.93
CA HIS A 222 3.79 5.47 19.63
C HIS A 222 4.66 4.76 18.57
N ILE A 223 5.89 4.36 18.94
CA ILE A 223 6.76 3.54 18.09
C ILE A 223 6.05 2.24 17.73
N ARG A 224 5.52 1.52 18.71
CA ARG A 224 4.81 0.24 18.50
C ARG A 224 3.63 0.39 17.57
N LEU A 225 2.80 1.41 17.75
CA LEU A 225 1.65 1.70 16.90
C LEU A 225 2.07 1.98 15.45
N SER A 226 3.08 2.83 15.25
CA SER A 226 3.56 3.21 13.92
C SER A 226 4.16 2.01 13.18
N PHE A 227 5.01 1.23 13.84
CA PHE A 227 5.63 0.05 13.25
C PHE A 227 4.60 -1.06 12.99
N TYR A 228 3.63 -1.26 13.89
CA TYR A 228 2.51 -2.17 13.64
C TYR A 228 1.72 -1.77 12.39
N ARG A 229 1.46 -0.47 12.18
CA ARG A 229 0.81 0.04 10.97
C ARG A 229 1.61 -0.21 9.68
N MET A 230 2.94 -0.30 9.80
CA MET A 230 3.80 -0.75 8.71
C MET A 230 3.86 -2.28 8.60
N GLY A 231 3.21 -3.01 9.49
CA GLY A 231 3.19 -4.47 9.56
C GLY A 231 4.44 -5.08 10.20
N MET A 232 5.11 -4.34 11.07
CA MET A 232 6.28 -4.78 11.83
C MET A 232 5.89 -5.12 13.26
N ASN A 233 6.38 -6.25 13.76
CA ASN A 233 6.24 -6.62 15.17
C ASN A 233 7.35 -6.01 16.03
N ASP A 234 7.34 -6.26 17.36
CA ASP A 234 8.33 -5.69 18.27
C ASP A 234 9.76 -6.14 17.94
N GLU A 235 9.97 -7.38 17.49
CA GLU A 235 11.30 -7.86 17.08
C GLU A 235 11.80 -7.15 15.82
N ASP A 236 10.95 -7.03 14.80
CA ASP A 236 11.24 -6.26 13.58
C ASP A 236 11.57 -4.80 13.93
N THR A 237 10.80 -4.20 14.84
CA THR A 237 10.94 -2.80 15.29
C THR A 237 12.30 -2.57 15.93
N VAL A 238 12.66 -3.39 16.93
CA VAL A 238 13.96 -3.27 17.61
C VAL A 238 15.12 -3.54 16.64
N ALA A 239 14.98 -4.55 15.77
CA ALA A 239 15.99 -4.88 14.77
C ALA A 239 16.24 -3.72 13.81
N LEU A 240 15.16 -3.08 13.29
CA LEU A 240 15.26 -1.96 12.35
C LEU A 240 15.83 -0.70 12.99
N ILE A 241 15.40 -0.34 14.20
CA ILE A 241 15.92 0.85 14.90
C ILE A 241 17.38 0.64 15.26
N ALA A 242 17.72 -0.47 15.92
CA ALA A 242 19.11 -0.74 16.33
C ALA A 242 20.04 -0.94 15.15
N GLY A 243 19.57 -1.61 14.08
CA GLY A 243 20.35 -1.83 12.86
C GLY A 243 20.57 -0.57 12.04
N GLY A 244 19.54 0.28 11.93
CA GLY A 244 19.62 1.57 11.26
C GLY A 244 20.52 2.57 11.98
N HIS A 245 20.34 2.70 13.30
CA HIS A 245 21.13 3.60 14.13
C HIS A 245 22.56 3.08 14.44
N ALA A 246 22.93 1.89 13.99
CA ALA A 246 24.35 1.49 13.95
C ALA A 246 25.17 2.35 12.99
N PHE A 247 24.53 3.10 12.09
CA PHE A 247 25.16 3.90 11.02
C PHE A 247 24.87 5.39 11.12
N GLY A 248 25.81 6.18 10.58
CA GLY A 248 25.63 7.60 10.31
C GLY A 248 25.43 8.48 11.53
N LYS A 249 24.79 9.61 11.29
CA LYS A 249 24.46 10.62 12.30
C LYS A 249 23.21 11.42 11.91
N THR A 250 22.61 12.11 12.89
CA THR A 250 21.68 13.22 12.65
C THR A 250 22.44 14.54 12.51
N HIS A 251 21.79 15.55 11.91
CA HIS A 251 22.35 16.88 11.73
C HIS A 251 21.42 17.97 12.26
N GLY A 252 21.96 18.83 13.08
CA GLY A 252 21.30 20.00 13.66
C GLY A 252 22.34 21.03 14.07
N ALA A 253 23.26 21.40 13.14
CA ALA A 253 24.43 22.24 13.41
C ALA A 253 24.09 23.64 13.96
N GLY A 254 22.84 24.08 13.82
CA GLY A 254 22.37 25.37 14.31
C GLY A 254 20.84 25.47 14.27
N PRO A 255 20.28 26.65 14.56
CA PRO A 255 18.84 26.85 14.64
C PRO A 255 18.08 26.63 13.32
N SER A 256 16.92 25.97 13.39
CA SER A 256 16.01 25.72 12.26
C SER A 256 15.50 26.97 11.54
N LYS A 257 15.53 28.14 12.17
CA LYS A 257 15.17 29.41 11.53
C LYS A 257 16.00 29.77 10.29
N TYR A 258 17.15 29.13 10.09
CA TYR A 258 18.00 29.29 8.91
C TYR A 258 17.69 28.29 7.80
N LEU A 259 16.79 27.31 8.06
CA LEU A 259 16.35 26.35 7.06
C LEU A 259 15.35 27.02 6.12
N ASN A 260 15.60 26.89 4.82
CA ASN A 260 14.69 27.35 3.78
C ASN A 260 13.63 26.30 3.47
N PRO A 261 12.58 26.66 2.73
CA PRO A 261 11.47 25.74 2.44
C PRO A 261 11.89 24.47 1.69
N GLU A 262 10.97 23.53 1.67
CA GLU A 262 10.99 22.25 0.97
C GLU A 262 11.18 22.41 -0.56
N PRO A 263 11.52 21.34 -1.30
CA PRO A 263 11.81 21.40 -2.74
C PRO A 263 10.74 22.09 -3.59
N SER A 264 9.46 21.80 -3.35
CA SER A 264 8.36 22.37 -4.16
C SER A 264 8.10 23.86 -3.88
N ALA A 265 8.52 24.37 -2.74
CA ALA A 265 8.39 25.78 -2.35
C ALA A 265 9.70 26.56 -2.52
N SER A 266 10.79 25.92 -2.93
CA SER A 266 12.08 26.56 -3.17
C SER A 266 12.05 27.39 -4.46
N ASP A 267 12.94 28.39 -4.56
CA ASP A 267 13.06 29.19 -5.76
C ASP A 267 13.63 28.37 -6.93
N VAL A 268 13.25 28.73 -8.17
CA VAL A 268 13.60 27.97 -9.38
C VAL A 268 15.10 27.85 -9.64
N GLU A 269 15.90 28.82 -9.18
CA GLU A 269 17.37 28.78 -9.26
C GLU A 269 17.99 27.64 -8.43
N ASN A 270 17.25 27.05 -7.47
CA ASN A 270 17.69 25.88 -6.71
C ASN A 270 17.49 24.57 -7.48
N VAL A 271 16.97 24.63 -8.69
CA VAL A 271 16.81 23.51 -9.65
C VAL A 271 16.15 22.26 -9.04
N GLY A 272 15.13 22.48 -8.19
CA GLY A 272 14.39 21.42 -7.51
C GLY A 272 15.01 20.91 -6.22
N LEU A 273 16.08 21.53 -5.72
CA LEU A 273 16.59 21.27 -4.37
C LEU A 273 15.94 22.23 -3.38
N GLY A 274 15.45 21.68 -2.27
CA GLY A 274 14.90 22.43 -1.16
C GLY A 274 15.82 22.47 0.05
N TRP A 275 15.31 22.97 1.15
CA TRP A 275 15.96 23.00 2.46
C TRP A 275 17.41 23.53 2.44
N LYS A 276 17.64 24.57 1.61
CA LYS A 276 18.88 25.30 1.69
C LYS A 276 19.05 25.83 3.11
N TYR A 277 20.22 25.58 3.69
CA TYR A 277 20.47 26.00 5.06
C TYR A 277 21.47 27.18 5.09
N ASP A 278 20.99 28.34 5.53
CA ASP A 278 21.74 29.59 5.51
C ASP A 278 22.63 29.77 6.77
N TYR A 279 22.88 28.68 7.50
CA TYR A 279 23.80 28.70 8.64
C TYR A 279 25.21 28.30 8.20
N LYS A 280 26.17 29.17 8.37
CA LYS A 280 27.58 29.01 7.92
C LYS A 280 27.65 28.51 6.47
N THR A 281 28.26 27.35 6.23
CA THR A 281 28.38 26.77 4.88
C THR A 281 27.11 26.08 4.39
N GLY A 282 26.17 25.72 5.29
CA GLY A 282 24.93 25.03 5.00
C GLY A 282 25.06 23.56 4.54
N LYS A 283 26.27 23.02 4.57
CA LYS A 283 26.60 21.67 4.11
C LYS A 283 27.75 21.06 4.93
N GLY A 284 28.00 19.77 4.77
CA GLY A 284 29.05 19.09 5.53
C GLY A 284 28.82 19.21 7.05
N PRO A 285 29.80 19.73 7.82
CA PRO A 285 29.65 19.90 9.27
C PRO A 285 28.58 20.91 9.67
N ASP A 286 28.13 21.75 8.77
CA ASP A 286 27.11 22.77 9.01
C ASP A 286 25.73 22.36 8.43
N THR A 287 25.49 21.07 8.25
CA THR A 287 24.25 20.55 7.69
C THR A 287 23.10 20.56 8.70
N TYR A 288 21.88 20.60 8.19
CA TYR A 288 20.65 20.42 8.96
C TYR A 288 19.81 19.31 8.33
N THR A 289 19.32 18.36 9.15
CA THR A 289 18.33 17.34 8.74
C THR A 289 17.16 17.29 9.71
N SER A 290 17.42 17.03 10.99
CA SER A 290 16.39 16.83 12.01
C SER A 290 16.47 17.80 13.19
N GLY A 291 17.57 18.57 13.28
CA GLY A 291 17.82 19.48 14.40
C GLY A 291 18.48 18.82 15.61
N PHE A 292 18.81 17.53 15.53
CA PHE A 292 19.59 16.81 16.55
C PHE A 292 21.04 16.65 16.10
N GLU A 293 21.94 16.51 17.08
CA GLU A 293 23.36 16.23 16.87
C GLU A 293 23.73 14.93 17.58
N VAL A 294 23.34 13.78 16.99
CA VAL A 294 23.52 12.46 17.55
C VAL A 294 24.33 11.59 16.60
N ILE A 295 25.37 10.94 17.14
CA ILE A 295 26.13 9.88 16.49
C ILE A 295 26.04 8.69 17.44
N TRP A 296 25.39 7.63 17.03
CA TRP A 296 25.02 6.51 17.89
C TRP A 296 26.10 5.45 18.08
N SER A 297 27.12 5.42 17.21
CA SER A 297 28.10 4.35 17.13
C SER A 297 29.50 4.92 17.03
N SER A 298 30.49 4.24 17.59
CA SER A 298 31.90 4.55 17.38
C SER A 298 32.42 4.12 15.99
N THR A 299 31.61 3.37 15.23
CA THR A 299 31.92 2.91 13.87
C THR A 299 30.77 3.25 12.91
N PRO A 300 30.51 4.55 12.59
CA PRO A 300 29.30 4.99 11.89
C PRO A 300 29.16 4.51 10.44
N THR A 301 30.21 3.94 9.86
CA THR A 301 30.22 3.35 8.50
C THR A 301 30.51 1.87 8.49
N LYS A 302 30.39 1.21 9.66
CA LYS A 302 30.60 -0.24 9.77
C LYS A 302 29.56 -0.84 10.73
N PHE A 303 28.86 -1.86 10.28
CA PHE A 303 27.88 -2.59 11.10
C PHE A 303 28.53 -3.18 12.36
N GLY A 304 27.80 -3.12 13.47
CA GLY A 304 28.22 -3.70 14.74
C GLY A 304 27.22 -3.40 15.86
N ILE A 305 27.58 -3.83 17.06
CA ILE A 305 26.72 -3.76 18.25
C ILE A 305 26.92 -2.51 19.10
N TYR A 306 27.76 -1.53 18.64
CA TYR A 306 28.09 -0.37 19.49
C TYR A 306 26.89 0.48 19.88
N TYR A 307 25.87 0.60 18.99
CA TYR A 307 24.61 1.25 19.33
C TYR A 307 23.96 0.60 20.57
N LEU A 308 23.76 -0.72 20.53
CA LEU A 308 23.17 -1.47 21.64
C LEU A 308 24.05 -1.43 22.87
N LYS A 309 25.35 -1.54 22.70
CA LYS A 309 26.31 -1.48 23.80
C LYS A 309 26.21 -0.12 24.52
N PHE A 310 26.27 0.98 23.79
CA PHE A 310 26.16 2.31 24.41
C PHE A 310 24.80 2.53 25.07
N LEU A 311 23.72 2.05 24.43
CA LEU A 311 22.37 2.17 24.98
C LEU A 311 22.26 1.61 26.40
N PHE A 312 22.98 0.50 26.70
CA PHE A 312 22.92 -0.19 28.00
C PHE A 312 24.08 0.11 28.93
N ASP A 313 25.27 0.43 28.43
CA ASP A 313 26.48 0.65 29.24
C ASP A 313 26.49 2.02 29.94
N TYR A 314 25.83 3.04 29.38
CA TYR A 314 25.82 4.39 29.93
C TYR A 314 24.53 4.74 30.66
N GLU A 315 24.65 5.61 31.66
CA GLU A 315 23.53 6.39 32.19
C GLU A 315 23.37 7.66 31.32
N TRP A 316 22.12 8.08 31.12
CA TRP A 316 21.77 9.16 30.22
C TRP A 316 21.26 10.37 30.96
N GLU A 317 21.68 11.56 30.55
CA GLU A 317 21.17 12.84 31.02
C GLU A 317 20.66 13.67 29.84
N LEU A 318 19.62 14.46 30.09
CA LEU A 318 18.96 15.27 29.09
C LEU A 318 19.80 16.49 28.76
N GLU A 319 19.99 16.77 27.46
CA GLU A 319 20.63 18.00 26.97
C GLU A 319 19.80 18.64 25.84
N LYS A 320 20.18 19.83 25.43
CA LYS A 320 19.62 20.51 24.27
C LYS A 320 20.61 20.49 23.11
N SER A 321 20.11 20.17 21.91
CA SER A 321 20.84 20.31 20.66
C SER A 321 21.07 21.80 20.31
N PRO A 322 21.91 22.13 19.33
CA PRO A 322 22.07 23.51 18.82
C PRO A 322 20.76 24.13 18.29
N ASP A 323 19.78 23.30 17.89
CA ASP A 323 18.42 23.72 17.50
C ASP A 323 17.44 23.75 18.69
N ASN A 324 17.92 23.64 19.92
CA ASN A 324 17.13 23.66 21.14
C ASN A 324 16.15 22.45 21.30
N LYS A 325 16.41 21.34 20.60
CA LYS A 325 15.65 20.09 20.74
C LYS A 325 16.21 19.22 21.83
N TYR A 326 15.37 18.44 22.50
CA TYR A 326 15.80 17.49 23.54
C TYR A 326 16.48 16.27 22.94
N GLN A 327 17.70 16.00 23.38
CA GLN A 327 18.45 14.76 23.12
C GLN A 327 19.15 14.32 24.41
N TRP A 328 19.78 13.17 24.40
CA TRP A 328 20.39 12.57 25.59
C TRP A 328 21.87 12.38 25.38
N VAL A 329 22.68 12.72 26.39
CA VAL A 329 24.13 12.54 26.39
C VAL A 329 24.55 11.56 27.48
N ALA A 330 25.57 10.76 27.19
CA ALA A 330 26.09 9.78 28.14
C ALA A 330 26.75 10.49 29.33
N LYS A 331 26.28 10.19 30.54
CA LYS A 331 26.75 10.77 31.81
C LYS A 331 28.15 10.25 32.13
N ASN A 332 29.05 11.15 32.52
CA ASN A 332 30.44 10.83 32.88
C ASN A 332 31.22 10.03 31.82
N SER A 333 30.90 10.20 30.53
CA SER A 333 31.59 9.55 29.44
C SER A 333 32.75 10.37 28.88
N GLU A 334 33.72 9.68 28.28
CA GLU A 334 34.75 10.30 27.44
C GLU A 334 34.23 10.61 26.03
N GLU A 335 34.92 11.47 25.30
CA GLU A 335 34.68 11.73 23.90
C GLU A 335 35.35 10.64 23.05
N ILE A 336 34.59 9.65 22.63
CA ILE A 336 35.12 8.45 21.97
C ILE A 336 34.63 8.29 20.50
N ILE A 337 33.57 9.00 20.13
CA ILE A 337 32.97 8.87 18.80
C ILE A 337 33.65 9.82 17.83
N PRO A 338 34.19 9.36 16.67
CA PRO A 338 34.87 10.20 15.72
C PRO A 338 33.95 11.22 15.07
N ASP A 339 34.47 12.44 14.81
CA ASP A 339 33.77 13.45 14.02
C ASP A 339 33.79 13.06 12.52
N PRO A 340 32.72 13.32 11.76
CA PRO A 340 32.63 12.95 10.35
C PRO A 340 33.59 13.72 9.42
N PHE A 341 34.04 14.91 9.81
CA PHE A 341 34.84 15.83 8.96
C PHE A 341 36.20 16.20 9.55
N ASP A 342 36.36 16.10 10.88
CA ASP A 342 37.61 16.44 11.58
C ASP A 342 38.19 15.20 12.29
N PRO A 343 39.29 14.60 11.80
CA PRO A 343 39.86 13.40 12.41
C PRO A 343 40.43 13.63 13.83
N ASN A 344 40.63 14.88 14.24
CA ASN A 344 41.15 15.23 15.56
C ASN A 344 40.05 15.47 16.58
N LYS A 345 38.81 15.53 16.17
CA LYS A 345 37.66 15.80 17.00
C LYS A 345 36.89 14.52 17.31
N LYS A 346 36.45 14.41 18.56
CA LYS A 346 35.56 13.33 19.01
C LYS A 346 34.36 13.89 19.74
N HIS A 347 33.36 13.05 19.91
CA HIS A 347 32.09 13.38 20.57
C HIS A 347 31.79 12.37 21.67
N LYS A 348 31.01 12.78 22.65
CA LYS A 348 30.38 11.88 23.61
C LYS A 348 29.28 11.06 22.95
N PRO A 349 29.02 9.84 23.43
CA PRO A 349 27.84 9.09 23.00
C PRO A 349 26.54 9.85 23.30
N ARG A 350 25.64 9.85 22.32
CA ARG A 350 24.33 10.50 22.37
C ARG A 350 23.24 9.56 21.89
N MET A 351 22.03 9.78 22.38
CA MET A 351 20.81 9.06 22.00
C MET A 351 19.65 10.01 21.84
N LEU A 352 18.66 9.60 21.07
CA LEU A 352 17.34 10.23 20.99
C LEU A 352 16.41 9.64 22.05
N THR A 353 15.31 10.31 22.35
CA THR A 353 14.28 9.74 23.23
C THR A 353 13.72 8.44 22.66
N ALA A 354 13.59 8.34 21.32
CA ALA A 354 13.19 7.13 20.63
C ALA A 354 14.15 5.95 20.86
N ASP A 355 15.48 6.21 20.96
CA ASP A 355 16.45 5.17 21.27
C ASP A 355 16.28 4.64 22.69
N LEU A 356 16.08 5.54 23.65
CA LEU A 356 15.87 5.18 25.05
C LEU A 356 14.57 4.39 25.26
N SER A 357 13.61 4.49 24.36
CA SER A 357 12.43 3.61 24.37
C SER A 357 12.80 2.14 24.29
N LEU A 358 13.87 1.78 23.55
CA LEU A 358 14.36 0.40 23.46
C LEU A 358 15.01 -0.10 24.76
N ARG A 359 15.48 0.82 25.62
CA ARG A 359 16.03 0.48 26.94
C ARG A 359 14.94 0.35 28.00
N PHE A 360 13.94 1.24 27.99
CA PHE A 360 13.00 1.39 29.09
C PHE A 360 11.68 0.62 28.90
N ASP A 361 11.21 0.41 27.67
CA ASP A 361 10.06 -0.48 27.43
C ASP A 361 10.47 -1.94 27.72
N PRO A 362 9.74 -2.68 28.57
CA PRO A 362 10.15 -4.00 29.00
C PRO A 362 10.35 -5.01 27.87
N GLU A 363 9.46 -5.00 26.87
CA GLU A 363 9.55 -5.96 25.75
C GLU A 363 10.66 -5.56 24.78
N TYR A 364 10.78 -4.30 24.43
CA TYR A 364 11.89 -3.81 23.60
C TYR A 364 13.24 -4.05 24.28
N SER A 365 13.35 -3.80 25.59
CA SER A 365 14.58 -4.03 26.34
C SER A 365 14.99 -5.50 26.36
N ARG A 366 14.02 -6.41 26.51
CA ARG A 366 14.25 -7.85 26.45
C ARG A 366 14.84 -8.26 25.09
N ILE A 367 14.26 -7.75 24.01
CA ILE A 367 14.73 -8.04 22.65
C ILE A 367 16.10 -7.40 22.40
N ALA A 368 16.28 -6.13 22.75
CA ALA A 368 17.53 -5.40 22.53
C ALA A 368 18.71 -6.00 23.30
N ARG A 369 18.51 -6.49 24.53
CA ARG A 369 19.53 -7.22 25.31
C ARG A 369 19.87 -8.57 24.67
N ARG A 370 18.87 -9.32 24.20
CA ARG A 370 19.10 -10.56 23.46
C ARG A 370 19.97 -10.32 22.21
N PHE A 371 19.73 -9.26 21.49
CA PHE A 371 20.52 -8.86 20.33
C PHE A 371 21.95 -8.44 20.70
N LEU A 372 22.11 -7.71 21.82
CA LEU A 372 23.44 -7.37 22.34
C LEU A 372 24.25 -8.60 22.69
N ASP A 373 23.61 -9.59 23.35
CA ASP A 373 24.24 -10.86 23.75
C ASP A 373 24.49 -11.80 22.56
N ASN A 374 23.75 -11.64 21.44
CA ASN A 374 23.83 -12.50 20.26
C ASN A 374 23.97 -11.68 18.95
N PRO A 375 25.16 -11.15 18.65
CA PRO A 375 25.37 -10.27 17.50
C PRO A 375 25.03 -10.89 16.14
N GLU A 376 25.24 -12.19 15.96
CA GLU A 376 24.90 -12.91 14.72
C GLU A 376 23.38 -13.03 14.54
N GLU A 377 22.63 -13.24 15.61
CA GLU A 377 21.18 -13.21 15.59
C GLU A 377 20.67 -11.81 15.24
N PHE A 378 21.26 -10.78 15.84
CA PHE A 378 20.93 -9.39 15.55
C PHE A 378 21.10 -9.05 14.06
N GLU A 379 22.27 -9.36 13.49
CA GLU A 379 22.54 -9.13 12.06
C GLU A 379 21.50 -9.83 11.17
N LYS A 380 21.22 -11.09 11.46
CA LYS A 380 20.23 -11.89 10.71
C LYS A 380 18.83 -11.31 10.81
N LYS A 381 18.39 -10.95 12.03
CA LYS A 381 17.05 -10.38 12.24
C LYS A 381 16.91 -9.00 11.61
N PHE A 382 17.92 -8.16 11.70
CA PHE A 382 17.96 -6.86 11.02
C PHE A 382 17.88 -7.03 9.49
N SER A 383 18.66 -7.92 8.93
CA SER A 383 18.68 -8.18 7.49
C SER A 383 17.31 -8.68 6.97
N ILE A 384 16.65 -9.57 7.72
CA ILE A 384 15.29 -10.06 7.38
C ILE A 384 14.25 -8.95 7.54
N ALA A 385 14.31 -8.16 8.62
CA ALA A 385 13.39 -7.05 8.84
C ALA A 385 13.56 -5.96 7.77
N TRP A 386 14.78 -5.67 7.33
CA TRP A 386 15.05 -4.77 6.21
C TRP A 386 14.46 -5.30 4.89
N PHE A 387 14.63 -6.58 4.62
CA PHE A 387 14.00 -7.20 3.45
C PHE A 387 12.49 -7.10 3.49
N LYS A 388 11.86 -7.42 4.62
CA LYS A 388 10.41 -7.27 4.83
C LYS A 388 9.96 -5.82 4.61
N LEU A 389 10.62 -4.86 5.25
CA LEU A 389 10.31 -3.43 5.11
C LEU A 389 10.29 -2.98 3.65
N THR A 390 11.30 -3.35 2.89
CA THR A 390 11.52 -2.87 1.53
C THR A 390 10.81 -3.66 0.43
N HIS A 391 10.20 -4.82 0.76
CA HIS A 391 9.56 -5.72 -0.22
C HIS A 391 8.10 -6.04 0.11
N ARG A 392 7.61 -5.64 1.28
CA ARG A 392 6.26 -6.00 1.74
C ARG A 392 5.14 -5.53 0.79
N ASP A 393 5.35 -4.44 0.08
CA ASP A 393 4.42 -3.83 -0.86
C ASP A 393 4.54 -4.33 -2.32
N MET A 394 5.41 -5.32 -2.56
CA MET A 394 5.64 -5.86 -3.91
C MET A 394 4.69 -6.98 -4.32
N GLY A 395 3.93 -7.54 -3.39
CA GLY A 395 3.05 -8.68 -3.61
C GLY A 395 3.75 -10.04 -3.54
N PRO A 396 3.19 -11.07 -4.19
CA PRO A 396 3.75 -12.42 -4.17
C PRO A 396 5.13 -12.51 -4.82
N LYS A 397 5.89 -13.53 -4.44
CA LYS A 397 7.24 -13.79 -4.97
C LYS A 397 7.28 -13.93 -6.50
N SER A 398 6.18 -14.31 -7.15
CA SER A 398 6.05 -14.29 -8.61
C SER A 398 6.24 -12.90 -9.25
N CYS A 399 6.13 -11.83 -8.47
CA CYS A 399 6.42 -10.46 -8.89
C CYS A 399 7.90 -10.06 -8.75
N TYR A 400 8.73 -10.92 -8.17
CA TYR A 400 10.12 -10.62 -7.84
C TYR A 400 11.05 -10.98 -8.99
N ILE A 401 12.01 -10.10 -9.28
CA ILE A 401 12.93 -10.20 -10.42
C ILE A 401 14.39 -10.06 -9.96
N GLY A 402 15.26 -10.87 -10.50
CA GLY A 402 16.70 -10.75 -10.33
C GLY A 402 17.35 -11.92 -9.62
N PRO A 403 18.70 -11.95 -9.61
CA PRO A 403 19.46 -13.07 -9.10
C PRO A 403 19.54 -13.15 -7.57
N TYR A 404 19.18 -12.08 -6.88
CA TYR A 404 19.30 -11.97 -5.42
C TYR A 404 17.98 -12.21 -4.68
N VAL A 405 16.94 -12.68 -5.38
CA VAL A 405 15.65 -13.04 -4.78
C VAL A 405 15.82 -14.23 -3.85
N PRO A 406 15.42 -14.13 -2.57
CA PRO A 406 15.50 -15.23 -1.63
C PRO A 406 14.69 -16.45 -2.08
N LYS A 407 15.17 -17.65 -1.73
CA LYS A 407 14.48 -18.90 -2.07
C LYS A 407 13.26 -19.16 -1.18
N GLU A 408 13.32 -18.71 0.05
CA GLU A 408 12.26 -18.85 1.05
C GLU A 408 11.07 -17.94 0.70
N ASP A 409 9.87 -18.41 1.04
CA ASP A 409 8.65 -17.61 1.01
C ASP A 409 8.29 -17.13 2.42
N PHE A 410 7.83 -15.89 2.51
CA PHE A 410 7.30 -15.34 3.75
C PHE A 410 5.78 -15.27 3.71
N ILE A 411 5.15 -15.42 4.88
CA ILE A 411 3.69 -15.40 4.99
C ILE A 411 3.07 -14.09 4.48
N TRP A 412 3.77 -12.97 4.65
CA TRP A 412 3.34 -11.65 4.18
C TRP A 412 3.45 -11.45 2.65
N GLN A 413 4.00 -12.41 1.93
CA GLN A 413 4.03 -12.43 0.46
C GLN A 413 2.81 -13.14 -0.15
N ASP A 414 1.83 -13.53 0.65
CA ASP A 414 0.71 -14.36 0.22
C ASP A 414 1.16 -15.61 -0.57
N PRO A 415 2.03 -16.46 0.03
CA PRO A 415 2.62 -17.58 -0.69
C PRO A 415 1.56 -18.55 -1.23
N LEU A 416 1.85 -19.14 -2.38
CA LEU A 416 1.02 -20.14 -3.04
C LEU A 416 1.85 -21.39 -3.32
N PRO A 417 1.23 -22.58 -3.27
CA PRO A 417 1.91 -23.80 -3.68
C PRO A 417 2.21 -23.78 -5.19
N LEU A 418 3.28 -24.41 -5.59
CA LEU A 418 3.55 -24.63 -7.00
C LEU A 418 2.52 -25.60 -7.57
N ARG A 419 2.03 -25.32 -8.77
CA ARG A 419 1.12 -26.23 -9.48
C ARG A 419 1.91 -27.44 -9.98
N ASP A 420 1.44 -28.63 -9.62
CA ASP A 420 2.02 -29.94 -9.97
C ASP A 420 1.13 -30.79 -10.88
N TYR A 421 0.15 -30.13 -11.54
CA TYR A 421 -0.85 -30.80 -12.36
C TYR A 421 -1.10 -30.03 -13.69
N ASP A 422 -1.68 -30.75 -14.66
CA ASP A 422 -2.04 -30.20 -15.96
C ASP A 422 -3.31 -29.35 -15.89
N LEU A 423 -3.35 -28.30 -16.70
CA LEU A 423 -4.52 -27.43 -16.79
C LEU A 423 -5.73 -28.15 -17.42
N ILE A 424 -6.91 -27.74 -16.99
CA ILE A 424 -8.18 -28.07 -17.64
C ILE A 424 -8.27 -27.38 -19.01
N ASP A 425 -8.88 -28.04 -19.98
CA ASP A 425 -9.14 -27.51 -21.33
C ASP A 425 -10.59 -26.99 -21.48
N GLU A 426 -10.94 -26.50 -22.64
CA GLU A 426 -12.26 -25.95 -22.96
C GLU A 426 -13.41 -26.96 -22.72
N ASN A 427 -13.18 -28.26 -22.99
CA ASN A 427 -14.20 -29.29 -22.75
C ASN A 427 -14.40 -29.53 -21.24
N ASP A 428 -13.30 -29.52 -20.49
CA ASP A 428 -13.35 -29.64 -19.02
C ASP A 428 -14.05 -28.42 -18.39
N ILE A 429 -13.78 -27.20 -18.91
CA ILE A 429 -14.39 -25.95 -18.49
C ILE A 429 -15.92 -26.03 -18.67
N GLU A 430 -16.39 -26.40 -19.85
CA GLU A 430 -17.84 -26.52 -20.10
C GLU A 430 -18.49 -27.65 -19.29
N TYR A 431 -17.81 -28.77 -19.10
CA TYR A 431 -18.25 -29.83 -18.24
C TYR A 431 -18.44 -29.35 -16.77
N LEU A 432 -17.44 -28.64 -16.24
CA LEU A 432 -17.49 -28.08 -14.88
C LEU A 432 -18.57 -27.01 -14.74
N LYS A 433 -18.74 -26.11 -15.73
CA LYS A 433 -19.84 -25.13 -15.74
C LYS A 433 -21.19 -25.83 -15.66
N ASN A 434 -21.37 -26.91 -16.39
CA ASN A 434 -22.62 -27.67 -16.35
C ASN A 434 -22.85 -28.37 -14.99
N LYS A 435 -21.80 -28.92 -14.38
CA LYS A 435 -21.90 -29.46 -13.00
C LYS A 435 -22.28 -28.35 -12.01
N ILE A 436 -21.68 -27.17 -12.10
CA ILE A 436 -21.96 -26.03 -11.22
C ILE A 436 -23.43 -25.57 -11.40
N ARG A 437 -23.92 -25.38 -12.63
CA ARG A 437 -25.30 -24.98 -12.92
C ARG A 437 -26.31 -25.98 -12.34
N ASN A 438 -25.98 -27.27 -12.34
CA ASN A 438 -26.85 -28.34 -11.83
C ASN A 438 -26.65 -28.64 -10.32
N SER A 439 -25.79 -27.90 -9.63
CA SER A 439 -25.47 -28.15 -8.22
C SER A 439 -26.51 -27.61 -7.22
N GLY A 440 -27.51 -26.85 -7.71
CA GLY A 440 -28.52 -26.19 -6.87
C GLY A 440 -28.07 -24.81 -6.33
N LEU A 441 -26.88 -24.34 -6.68
CA LEU A 441 -26.44 -22.98 -6.38
C LEU A 441 -27.24 -21.96 -7.21
N LYS A 442 -27.60 -20.84 -6.59
CA LYS A 442 -28.32 -19.75 -7.25
C LYS A 442 -27.33 -18.80 -7.94
N ILE A 443 -27.79 -18.08 -8.96
CA ILE A 443 -27.00 -17.08 -9.68
C ILE A 443 -26.36 -16.07 -8.72
N ASN A 444 -27.15 -15.49 -7.82
CA ASN A 444 -26.64 -14.51 -6.86
C ASN A 444 -25.60 -15.09 -5.89
N GLU A 445 -25.75 -16.34 -5.46
CA GLU A 445 -24.80 -17.02 -4.56
C GLU A 445 -23.45 -17.23 -5.26
N MET A 446 -23.45 -17.68 -6.50
CA MET A 446 -22.23 -17.89 -7.29
C MET A 446 -21.51 -16.58 -7.61
N VAL A 447 -22.25 -15.56 -8.03
CA VAL A 447 -21.70 -14.22 -8.31
C VAL A 447 -21.14 -13.59 -7.04
N TYR A 448 -21.91 -13.63 -5.95
CA TYR A 448 -21.49 -13.07 -4.66
C TYR A 448 -20.21 -13.72 -4.13
N THR A 449 -20.10 -15.04 -4.20
CA THR A 449 -18.93 -15.79 -3.72
C THR A 449 -17.69 -15.48 -4.58
N ALA A 450 -17.82 -15.43 -5.90
CA ALA A 450 -16.73 -15.08 -6.79
C ALA A 450 -16.25 -13.64 -6.56
N TRP A 451 -17.18 -12.69 -6.41
CA TRP A 451 -16.86 -11.32 -6.04
C TRP A 451 -16.15 -11.25 -4.67
N SER A 452 -16.66 -11.92 -3.66
CA SER A 452 -16.08 -11.94 -2.31
C SER A 452 -14.62 -12.41 -2.30
N SER A 453 -14.33 -13.43 -3.12
CA SER A 453 -12.97 -13.94 -3.26
C SER A 453 -12.05 -12.96 -4.02
N ALA A 454 -12.45 -12.52 -5.20
CA ALA A 454 -11.61 -11.71 -6.08
C ALA A 454 -11.44 -10.27 -5.60
N SER A 455 -12.50 -9.66 -5.03
CA SER A 455 -12.48 -8.26 -4.59
C SER A 455 -11.72 -8.01 -3.27
N SER A 456 -11.15 -9.07 -2.67
CA SER A 456 -10.17 -8.92 -1.60
C SER A 456 -8.82 -8.42 -2.09
N TYR A 457 -8.57 -8.46 -3.41
CA TYR A 457 -7.36 -7.92 -4.02
C TYR A 457 -7.24 -6.40 -3.83
N ARG A 458 -6.01 -5.95 -3.63
CA ARG A 458 -5.66 -4.54 -3.62
C ARG A 458 -4.37 -4.31 -4.41
N ASN A 459 -4.44 -3.40 -5.38
CA ASN A 459 -3.30 -3.13 -6.26
C ASN A 459 -2.17 -2.35 -5.57
N SER A 460 -2.46 -1.71 -4.45
CA SER A 460 -1.49 -0.92 -3.68
C SER A 460 -0.28 -1.75 -3.22
N ASP A 461 -0.50 -2.99 -2.78
CA ASP A 461 0.55 -3.93 -2.38
C ASP A 461 0.45 -5.32 -3.03
N ARG A 462 -0.47 -5.48 -3.99
CA ARG A 462 -0.69 -6.72 -4.75
C ARG A 462 -1.06 -7.93 -3.87
N ARG A 463 -1.74 -7.70 -2.76
CA ARG A 463 -2.23 -8.75 -1.84
C ARG A 463 -3.72 -9.04 -2.02
N GLY A 464 -4.13 -10.20 -1.54
CA GLY A 464 -5.51 -10.67 -1.71
C GLY A 464 -5.77 -11.24 -3.09
N GLY A 465 -7.06 -11.34 -3.47
CA GLY A 465 -7.51 -11.85 -4.76
C GLY A 465 -8.04 -13.27 -4.72
N ALA A 466 -8.48 -13.75 -5.89
CA ALA A 466 -9.12 -15.05 -6.04
C ALA A 466 -8.14 -16.23 -5.96
N ASN A 467 -6.87 -16.02 -6.35
CA ASN A 467 -5.87 -17.08 -6.36
C ASN A 467 -5.52 -17.49 -4.93
N GLY A 468 -5.48 -18.80 -4.69
CA GLY A 468 -5.31 -19.35 -3.35
C GLY A 468 -6.63 -19.69 -2.65
N ALA A 469 -7.76 -19.20 -3.13
CA ALA A 469 -9.07 -19.39 -2.49
C ALA A 469 -9.02 -19.14 -0.96
N ARG A 470 -8.32 -18.08 -0.54
CA ARG A 470 -8.10 -17.76 0.89
C ARG A 470 -9.40 -17.48 1.65
N ILE A 471 -10.47 -17.16 0.91
CA ILE A 471 -11.82 -17.03 1.46
C ILE A 471 -12.30 -18.27 2.25
N ARG A 472 -11.69 -19.44 2.04
CA ARG A 472 -11.98 -20.68 2.79
C ARG A 472 -11.51 -20.63 4.24
N PHE A 473 -10.57 -19.75 4.58
CA PHE A 473 -9.86 -19.77 5.86
C PHE A 473 -10.21 -18.57 6.74
N TYR A 474 -9.99 -18.77 8.05
CA TYR A 474 -10.06 -17.69 9.02
C TYR A 474 -8.97 -16.63 8.76
N PRO A 475 -9.28 -15.31 8.84
CA PRO A 475 -10.57 -14.73 9.26
C PRO A 475 -11.55 -14.47 8.11
N LEU A 476 -11.15 -14.59 6.82
CA LEU A 476 -11.98 -14.21 5.67
C LEU A 476 -13.32 -14.95 5.60
N ASN A 477 -13.32 -16.23 5.99
CA ASN A 477 -14.56 -17.04 6.03
C ASN A 477 -15.51 -16.65 7.17
N GLN A 478 -15.08 -15.77 8.08
CA GLN A 478 -15.87 -15.24 9.19
C GLN A 478 -16.25 -13.77 9.02
N TYR A 479 -15.75 -13.09 7.98
CA TYR A 479 -16.18 -11.72 7.69
C TYR A 479 -17.70 -11.68 7.50
N GLU A 480 -18.36 -10.77 8.22
CA GLU A 480 -19.81 -10.60 8.14
C GLU A 480 -20.28 -10.41 6.69
N VAL A 481 -19.54 -9.60 5.93
CA VAL A 481 -19.81 -9.34 4.51
C VAL A 481 -19.71 -10.59 3.61
N ASN A 482 -19.10 -11.65 4.06
CA ASN A 482 -18.92 -12.89 3.27
C ASN A 482 -19.99 -13.95 3.58
N HIS A 483 -21.00 -13.66 4.43
CA HIS A 483 -22.08 -14.56 4.80
C HIS A 483 -21.58 -15.94 5.26
N PRO A 484 -20.94 -16.07 6.43
CA PRO A 484 -20.21 -17.26 6.85
C PRO A 484 -20.93 -18.59 6.67
N ASN A 485 -22.24 -18.64 6.98
CA ASN A 485 -23.05 -19.87 6.88
C ASN A 485 -23.29 -20.27 5.42
N ASP A 486 -23.67 -19.31 4.56
CA ASP A 486 -23.89 -19.57 3.14
C ASP A 486 -22.58 -19.91 2.45
N LEU A 487 -21.51 -19.16 2.75
CA LEU A 487 -20.17 -19.40 2.22
C LEU A 487 -19.71 -20.82 2.51
N LYS A 488 -19.88 -21.31 3.75
CA LYS A 488 -19.53 -22.69 4.12
C LYS A 488 -20.27 -23.72 3.28
N ARG A 489 -21.59 -23.53 3.09
CA ARG A 489 -22.41 -24.42 2.26
C ARG A 489 -21.96 -24.41 0.79
N ILE A 490 -21.72 -23.23 0.24
CA ILE A 490 -21.28 -23.04 -1.16
C ILE A 490 -19.91 -23.68 -1.39
N LEU A 491 -18.96 -23.44 -0.50
CA LEU A 491 -17.62 -24.04 -0.57
C LEU A 491 -17.67 -25.56 -0.50
N THR A 492 -18.52 -26.15 0.35
CA THR A 492 -18.70 -27.60 0.41
C THR A 492 -19.18 -28.17 -0.93
N ILE A 493 -20.07 -27.47 -1.65
CA ILE A 493 -20.52 -27.90 -2.98
C ILE A 493 -19.34 -27.85 -3.98
N TYR A 494 -18.54 -26.78 -3.98
CA TYR A 494 -17.35 -26.69 -4.85
C TYR A 494 -16.30 -27.76 -4.51
N GLU A 495 -16.09 -28.07 -3.23
CA GLU A 495 -15.17 -29.14 -2.80
C GLU A 495 -15.63 -30.52 -3.31
N ASN A 496 -16.93 -30.79 -3.29
CA ASN A 496 -17.47 -32.03 -3.86
C ASN A 496 -17.25 -32.09 -5.38
N ILE A 497 -17.55 -31.01 -6.11
CA ILE A 497 -17.28 -30.92 -7.56
C ILE A 497 -15.80 -31.11 -7.89
N GLN A 498 -14.90 -30.50 -7.11
CA GLN A 498 -13.46 -30.67 -7.24
C GLN A 498 -13.07 -32.14 -7.06
N ALA A 499 -13.52 -32.77 -5.97
CA ALA A 499 -13.19 -34.16 -5.65
C ALA A 499 -13.66 -35.11 -6.74
N GLU A 500 -14.92 -34.96 -7.21
CA GLU A 500 -15.46 -35.76 -8.30
C GLU A 500 -14.64 -35.61 -9.59
N PHE A 501 -14.44 -34.37 -10.05
CA PHE A 501 -13.67 -34.10 -11.27
C PHE A 501 -12.24 -34.65 -11.20
N ASN A 502 -11.50 -34.32 -10.13
CA ASN A 502 -10.13 -34.77 -9.97
C ASN A 502 -10.02 -36.31 -9.90
N ASN A 503 -10.98 -36.99 -9.29
CA ASN A 503 -11.05 -38.47 -9.28
C ASN A 503 -11.35 -39.05 -10.67
N GLU A 504 -12.29 -38.44 -11.42
CA GLU A 504 -12.61 -38.84 -12.81
C GLU A 504 -11.36 -38.70 -13.70
N GLN A 505 -10.62 -37.61 -13.59
CA GLN A 505 -9.39 -37.41 -14.37
C GLN A 505 -8.31 -38.45 -14.01
N LYS A 506 -8.13 -38.74 -12.73
CA LYS A 506 -7.22 -39.78 -12.28
C LYS A 506 -7.59 -41.14 -12.84
N GLN A 507 -8.87 -41.49 -12.88
CA GLN A 507 -9.36 -42.74 -13.47
C GLN A 507 -9.14 -42.80 -14.97
N LYS A 508 -9.18 -41.66 -15.68
CA LYS A 508 -8.85 -41.56 -17.09
C LYS A 508 -7.33 -41.58 -17.37
N GLY A 509 -6.50 -41.64 -16.32
CA GLY A 509 -5.03 -41.66 -16.44
C GLY A 509 -4.41 -40.30 -16.80
N THR A 510 -5.12 -39.20 -16.60
CA THR A 510 -4.61 -37.85 -16.81
C THR A 510 -4.12 -37.23 -15.48
N ASN A 511 -3.25 -36.22 -15.55
CA ASN A 511 -2.83 -35.42 -14.39
C ASN A 511 -3.58 -34.10 -14.28
N LYS A 512 -4.70 -33.94 -15.01
CA LYS A 512 -5.53 -32.73 -14.92
C LYS A 512 -6.23 -32.62 -13.59
N LYS A 513 -6.23 -31.41 -13.02
CA LYS A 513 -6.96 -31.07 -11.80
C LYS A 513 -7.58 -29.67 -11.91
N VAL A 514 -8.62 -29.41 -11.14
CA VAL A 514 -9.19 -28.09 -10.92
C VAL A 514 -9.03 -27.69 -9.45
N SER A 515 -8.67 -26.44 -9.20
CA SER A 515 -8.60 -25.87 -7.85
C SER A 515 -9.97 -25.32 -7.40
N ILE A 516 -10.16 -25.16 -6.09
CA ILE A 516 -11.32 -24.44 -5.54
C ILE A 516 -11.28 -22.97 -6.00
N ALA A 517 -10.11 -22.38 -6.10
CA ALA A 517 -9.94 -21.03 -6.59
C ALA A 517 -10.48 -20.86 -8.03
N ASP A 518 -10.17 -21.81 -8.91
CA ASP A 518 -10.73 -21.83 -10.27
C ASP A 518 -12.23 -22.11 -10.28
N LEU A 519 -12.75 -23.02 -9.44
CA LEU A 519 -14.18 -23.32 -9.35
C LEU A 519 -15.01 -22.12 -8.86
N ILE A 520 -14.53 -21.36 -7.90
CA ILE A 520 -15.20 -20.14 -7.42
C ILE A 520 -15.35 -19.13 -8.57
N VAL A 521 -14.28 -18.86 -9.30
CA VAL A 521 -14.30 -17.92 -10.44
C VAL A 521 -15.17 -18.46 -11.57
N LEU A 522 -15.05 -19.75 -11.90
CA LEU A 522 -15.83 -20.41 -12.93
C LEU A 522 -17.33 -20.43 -12.62
N GLY A 523 -17.69 -20.56 -11.33
CA GLY A 523 -19.08 -20.44 -10.88
C GLY A 523 -19.66 -19.06 -11.16
N GLY A 524 -18.91 -18.00 -10.88
CA GLY A 524 -19.29 -16.64 -11.25
C GLY A 524 -19.48 -16.47 -12.76
N CYS A 525 -18.55 -16.99 -13.58
CA CYS A 525 -18.67 -16.97 -15.04
C CYS A 525 -19.93 -17.71 -15.52
N ALA A 526 -20.16 -18.92 -15.02
CA ALA A 526 -21.35 -19.73 -15.39
C ALA A 526 -22.67 -19.02 -15.03
N ALA A 527 -22.72 -18.39 -13.87
CA ALA A 527 -23.89 -17.62 -13.41
C ALA A 527 -24.17 -16.39 -14.27
N ILE A 528 -23.14 -15.65 -14.68
CA ILE A 528 -23.26 -14.47 -15.55
C ILE A 528 -23.74 -14.89 -16.96
N GLU A 529 -23.21 -15.98 -17.51
CA GLU A 529 -23.67 -16.52 -18.79
C GLU A 529 -25.16 -16.91 -18.75
N GLU A 530 -25.59 -17.56 -17.67
CA GLU A 530 -26.99 -17.91 -17.46
C GLU A 530 -27.89 -16.68 -17.30
N ALA A 531 -27.44 -15.68 -16.53
CA ALA A 531 -28.17 -14.43 -16.35
C ALA A 531 -28.29 -13.63 -17.66
N ALA A 532 -27.24 -13.62 -18.49
CA ALA A 532 -27.27 -13.00 -19.82
C ALA A 532 -28.20 -13.75 -20.78
N LYS A 533 -28.21 -15.08 -20.73
CA LYS A 533 -29.14 -15.90 -21.51
C LYS A 533 -30.59 -15.61 -21.11
N ASN A 534 -30.87 -15.41 -19.81
CA ASN A 534 -32.20 -15.00 -19.32
C ASN A 534 -32.60 -13.61 -19.87
N ALA A 535 -31.62 -12.74 -20.14
CA ALA A 535 -31.81 -11.43 -20.80
C ALA A 535 -31.94 -11.53 -22.32
N GLY A 536 -31.79 -12.70 -22.92
CA GLY A 536 -31.85 -12.93 -24.38
C GLY A 536 -30.49 -12.81 -25.09
N PHE A 537 -29.38 -12.79 -24.37
CA PHE A 537 -28.04 -12.69 -24.93
C PHE A 537 -27.25 -13.98 -24.71
N ASN A 538 -26.68 -14.50 -25.79
CA ASN A 538 -25.81 -15.67 -25.72
C ASN A 538 -24.35 -15.22 -25.73
N ILE A 539 -23.73 -15.18 -24.55
CA ILE A 539 -22.36 -14.73 -24.35
C ILE A 539 -21.49 -15.84 -23.75
N LYS A 540 -20.17 -15.72 -23.93
CA LYS A 540 -19.16 -16.49 -23.21
C LYS A 540 -18.37 -15.54 -22.32
N VAL A 541 -18.35 -15.77 -21.01
CA VAL A 541 -17.51 -15.03 -20.08
C VAL A 541 -16.10 -15.62 -20.13
N PRO A 542 -15.06 -14.80 -20.37
CA PRO A 542 -13.69 -15.27 -20.39
C PRO A 542 -13.31 -15.95 -19.07
N PHE A 543 -12.55 -17.04 -19.15
CA PHE A 543 -12.01 -17.75 -18.01
C PHE A 543 -10.62 -18.29 -18.33
N ILE A 544 -9.65 -18.00 -17.48
CA ILE A 544 -8.28 -18.50 -17.62
C ILE A 544 -8.01 -19.43 -16.42
N PRO A 545 -7.82 -20.74 -16.64
CA PRO A 545 -7.53 -21.69 -15.59
C PRO A 545 -6.11 -21.51 -15.04
N GLY A 546 -5.83 -22.17 -13.90
CA GLY A 546 -4.48 -22.26 -13.37
C GLY A 546 -4.25 -21.57 -12.03
N ARG A 547 -5.32 -21.08 -11.38
CA ARG A 547 -5.25 -20.73 -9.94
C ARG A 547 -4.98 -21.98 -9.13
N VAL A 548 -4.32 -21.79 -7.99
CA VAL A 548 -4.01 -22.87 -7.05
C VAL A 548 -4.67 -22.59 -5.70
N ASP A 549 -4.77 -23.61 -4.86
CA ASP A 549 -5.35 -23.49 -3.54
C ASP A 549 -4.26 -23.31 -2.47
N ALA A 550 -4.34 -22.25 -1.70
CA ALA A 550 -3.48 -22.04 -0.54
C ALA A 550 -3.84 -23.03 0.59
N ASN A 551 -2.87 -23.24 1.50
CA ASN A 551 -3.06 -23.95 2.75
C ASN A 551 -3.35 -22.96 3.89
N GLU A 552 -3.93 -23.43 4.98
CA GLU A 552 -4.29 -22.62 6.14
C GLU A 552 -3.06 -21.89 6.76
N ASN A 553 -1.90 -22.55 6.80
CA ASN A 553 -0.65 -21.98 7.29
C ASN A 553 0.00 -20.96 6.32
N GLN A 554 -0.59 -20.73 5.16
CA GLN A 554 -0.19 -19.68 4.19
C GLN A 554 -1.06 -18.41 4.31
N ILE A 555 -1.79 -18.25 5.43
CA ILE A 555 -2.63 -17.09 5.71
C ILE A 555 -2.00 -16.26 6.82
N GLU A 556 -1.65 -15.01 6.54
CA GLU A 556 -1.23 -14.04 7.57
C GLU A 556 -2.47 -13.53 8.32
N VAL A 557 -2.86 -14.26 9.37
CA VAL A 557 -4.14 -14.05 10.07
C VAL A 557 -4.29 -12.62 10.58
N ASP A 558 -3.27 -12.05 11.18
CA ASP A 558 -3.35 -10.71 11.77
C ASP A 558 -3.50 -9.63 10.69
N PHE A 559 -2.83 -9.79 9.56
CA PHE A 559 -3.04 -8.92 8.41
C PHE A 559 -4.49 -8.97 7.90
N TYR A 560 -5.04 -10.17 7.69
CA TYR A 560 -6.40 -10.32 7.20
C TYR A 560 -7.45 -9.84 8.20
N LYS A 561 -7.20 -9.87 9.52
CA LYS A 561 -8.06 -9.21 10.53
C LYS A 561 -8.12 -7.70 10.35
N GLU A 562 -6.97 -7.07 10.08
CA GLU A 562 -6.89 -5.61 9.92
C GLU A 562 -7.61 -5.08 8.68
N ILE A 563 -7.72 -5.91 7.64
CA ILE A 563 -8.33 -5.52 6.35
C ILE A 563 -9.78 -6.00 6.20
N GLU A 564 -10.43 -6.46 7.28
CA GLU A 564 -11.87 -6.76 7.23
C GLU A 564 -12.64 -5.55 6.68
N PRO A 565 -13.43 -5.72 5.61
CA PRO A 565 -14.13 -4.58 5.01
C PRO A 565 -15.11 -3.92 5.99
N PHE A 566 -14.93 -2.64 6.22
CA PHE A 566 -15.91 -1.81 6.93
C PHE A 566 -17.10 -1.48 6.02
N ALA A 567 -16.84 -1.36 4.73
CA ALA A 567 -17.85 -1.13 3.70
C ALA A 567 -17.49 -1.86 2.40
N ASP A 568 -18.49 -2.26 1.64
CA ASP A 568 -18.37 -2.69 0.25
C ASP A 568 -19.58 -2.21 -0.55
N GLY A 569 -19.47 -1.05 -1.16
CA GLY A 569 -20.52 -0.44 -1.96
C GLY A 569 -20.95 -1.28 -3.16
N PHE A 570 -20.09 -2.17 -3.68
CA PHE A 570 -20.44 -3.10 -4.76
C PHE A 570 -21.49 -4.12 -4.31
N ARG A 571 -21.46 -4.53 -3.04
CA ARG A 571 -22.42 -5.47 -2.44
C ARG A 571 -23.49 -4.79 -1.56
N ASN A 572 -23.55 -3.47 -1.52
CA ASN A 572 -24.39 -2.71 -0.59
C ASN A 572 -24.17 -3.07 0.89
N TYR A 573 -22.91 -3.35 1.27
CA TYR A 573 -22.53 -3.59 2.65
C TYR A 573 -21.95 -2.34 3.28
N PHE A 574 -22.44 -2.01 4.46
CA PHE A 574 -21.90 -0.97 5.33
C PHE A 574 -22.07 -1.41 6.79
N LYS A 575 -20.96 -1.61 7.51
CA LYS A 575 -20.96 -2.26 8.83
C LYS A 575 -21.75 -1.47 9.87
N ASP A 576 -21.62 -0.15 9.89
CA ASP A 576 -22.32 0.71 10.84
C ASP A 576 -22.76 2.02 10.21
N PRO A 577 -24.02 2.10 9.72
CA PRO A 577 -24.59 3.33 9.18
C PRO A 577 -24.63 4.52 10.16
N LYS A 578 -24.54 4.27 11.47
CA LYS A 578 -24.54 5.36 12.47
C LYS A 578 -23.24 6.17 12.46
N THR A 579 -22.20 5.68 11.82
CA THR A 579 -20.92 6.39 11.68
C THR A 579 -20.93 7.45 10.58
N ILE A 580 -21.98 7.53 9.77
CA ILE A 580 -22.10 8.55 8.72
C ILE A 580 -22.20 9.94 9.34
N ASP A 581 -21.22 10.78 9.05
CA ASP A 581 -21.26 12.21 9.33
C ASP A 581 -21.52 12.98 8.00
N PRO A 582 -22.67 13.65 7.86
CA PRO A 582 -23.00 14.40 6.64
C PRO A 582 -21.99 15.49 6.27
N ASN A 583 -21.20 15.95 7.24
CA ASN A 583 -20.18 16.99 7.06
C ASN A 583 -18.79 16.41 6.77
N ASN A 584 -18.66 15.08 6.77
CA ASN A 584 -17.38 14.40 6.53
C ASN A 584 -17.55 13.27 5.50
N ILE A 585 -17.20 13.56 4.26
CA ILE A 585 -17.32 12.60 3.15
C ILE A 585 -16.55 11.28 3.42
N TYR A 586 -15.46 11.32 4.17
CA TYR A 586 -14.62 10.15 4.50
C TYR A 586 -15.32 9.12 5.41
N THR A 587 -16.51 9.44 5.91
CA THR A 587 -17.34 8.50 6.70
C THR A 587 -18.47 7.89 5.88
N THR A 588 -18.61 8.25 4.62
CA THR A 588 -19.76 7.87 3.78
C THR A 588 -19.51 6.58 3.00
N PRO A 589 -20.51 5.73 2.77
CA PRO A 589 -20.34 4.49 2.03
C PRO A 589 -19.96 4.71 0.55
N GLU A 590 -20.35 5.82 -0.06
CA GLU A 590 -19.92 6.18 -1.42
C GLU A 590 -18.43 6.51 -1.50
N TYR A 591 -17.85 7.10 -0.47
CA TYR A 591 -16.39 7.28 -0.40
C TYR A 591 -15.66 5.92 -0.41
N PHE A 592 -16.10 4.99 0.43
CA PHE A 592 -15.53 3.64 0.48
C PHE A 592 -15.74 2.85 -0.82
N LEU A 593 -16.82 3.12 -1.57
CA LEU A 593 -17.00 2.54 -2.91
C LEU A 593 -15.90 3.01 -3.87
N VAL A 594 -15.63 4.31 -3.92
CA VAL A 594 -14.58 4.88 -4.79
C VAL A 594 -13.19 4.41 -4.35
N ASP A 595 -12.92 4.37 -3.04
CA ASP A 595 -11.67 3.85 -2.48
C ASP A 595 -11.42 2.39 -2.89
N LYS A 596 -12.43 1.53 -2.76
CA LYS A 596 -12.34 0.14 -3.20
C LYS A 596 -12.17 0.02 -4.72
N ALA A 597 -12.88 0.82 -5.49
CA ALA A 597 -12.74 0.85 -6.96
C ALA A 597 -11.30 1.21 -7.36
N GLN A 598 -10.69 2.17 -6.69
CA GLN A 598 -9.28 2.55 -6.92
C GLN A 598 -8.31 1.41 -6.57
N LEU A 599 -8.49 0.73 -5.43
CA LEU A 599 -7.69 -0.44 -5.06
C LEU A 599 -7.81 -1.59 -6.06
N LEU A 600 -8.97 -1.72 -6.71
CA LEU A 600 -9.26 -2.68 -7.78
C LEU A 600 -8.88 -2.17 -9.17
N THR A 601 -8.23 -1.02 -9.28
CA THR A 601 -7.80 -0.40 -10.56
C THR A 601 -8.94 -0.08 -11.54
N LEU A 602 -10.15 0.12 -11.03
CA LEU A 602 -11.33 0.39 -11.86
C LEU A 602 -11.37 1.85 -12.34
N THR A 603 -11.81 2.02 -13.56
CA THR A 603 -12.27 3.31 -14.09
C THR A 603 -13.70 3.60 -13.62
N VAL A 604 -14.17 4.85 -13.76
CA VAL A 604 -15.55 5.22 -13.42
C VAL A 604 -16.58 4.37 -14.17
N PRO A 605 -16.49 4.18 -15.52
CA PRO A 605 -17.41 3.29 -16.22
C PRO A 605 -17.38 1.84 -15.74
N GLU A 606 -16.19 1.27 -15.44
CA GLU A 606 -16.07 -0.10 -14.92
C GLU A 606 -16.73 -0.23 -13.53
N MET A 607 -16.54 0.74 -12.65
CA MET A 607 -17.23 0.78 -11.35
C MET A 607 -18.75 0.82 -11.53
N VAL A 608 -19.25 1.69 -12.41
CA VAL A 608 -20.70 1.86 -12.66
C VAL A 608 -21.33 0.59 -13.19
N VAL A 609 -20.74 -0.06 -14.22
CA VAL A 609 -21.32 -1.30 -14.78
C VAL A 609 -21.28 -2.45 -13.77
N LEU A 610 -20.23 -2.56 -12.96
CA LEU A 610 -20.12 -3.60 -11.94
C LEU A 610 -21.20 -3.42 -10.86
N VAL A 611 -21.41 -2.20 -10.36
CA VAL A 611 -22.46 -1.94 -9.38
C VAL A 611 -23.83 -2.28 -9.97
N GLY A 612 -24.17 -1.74 -11.14
CA GLY A 612 -25.46 -1.98 -11.78
C GLY A 612 -25.71 -3.46 -12.07
N GLY A 613 -24.69 -4.18 -12.55
CA GLY A 613 -24.79 -5.61 -12.82
C GLY A 613 -24.97 -6.45 -11.53
N LEU A 614 -24.17 -6.20 -10.51
CA LEU A 614 -24.31 -6.90 -9.21
C LEU A 614 -25.70 -6.66 -8.59
N ARG A 615 -26.30 -5.47 -8.76
CA ARG A 615 -27.65 -5.17 -8.29
C ARG A 615 -28.70 -6.02 -9.00
N VAL A 616 -28.74 -6.02 -10.33
CA VAL A 616 -29.75 -6.80 -11.06
C VAL A 616 -29.57 -8.31 -10.91
N LEU A 617 -28.35 -8.77 -10.64
CA LEU A 617 -28.03 -10.15 -10.30
C LEU A 617 -28.42 -10.53 -8.86
N GLY A 618 -28.86 -9.57 -8.04
CA GLY A 618 -29.18 -9.81 -6.62
C GLY A 618 -27.98 -10.19 -5.78
N ALA A 619 -26.76 -9.84 -6.23
CA ALA A 619 -25.52 -10.09 -5.51
C ALA A 619 -25.25 -8.97 -4.49
N VAL A 620 -26.18 -8.77 -3.58
CA VAL A 620 -26.17 -7.76 -2.53
C VAL A 620 -26.13 -8.39 -1.15
N TYR A 621 -25.62 -7.64 -0.17
CA TYR A 621 -25.46 -8.11 1.20
C TYR A 621 -26.79 -8.58 1.80
N ASN A 622 -26.76 -9.70 2.49
CA ASN A 622 -27.93 -10.41 3.05
C ASN A 622 -29.01 -10.76 2.01
N TYR A 623 -28.66 -10.76 0.71
CA TYR A 623 -29.60 -11.04 -0.38
C TYR A 623 -30.88 -10.21 -0.28
N THR A 624 -30.74 -8.97 0.21
CA THR A 624 -31.85 -8.00 0.30
C THR A 624 -32.25 -7.51 -1.08
N ASN A 625 -33.35 -6.77 -1.15
CA ASN A 625 -33.74 -6.06 -2.38
C ASN A 625 -33.16 -4.63 -2.46
N TYR A 626 -32.19 -4.28 -1.63
CA TYR A 626 -31.60 -2.95 -1.58
C TYR A 626 -30.78 -2.67 -2.82
N GLY A 627 -31.24 -1.71 -3.63
CA GLY A 627 -30.64 -1.37 -4.92
C GLY A 627 -30.97 -2.36 -6.05
N VAL A 628 -31.73 -3.43 -5.79
CA VAL A 628 -32.19 -4.35 -6.83
C VAL A 628 -33.37 -3.71 -7.56
N LEU A 629 -33.04 -2.81 -8.50
CA LEU A 629 -34.03 -1.98 -9.20
C LEU A 629 -34.44 -2.65 -10.52
N THR A 630 -35.02 -3.85 -10.42
CA THR A 630 -35.51 -4.61 -11.57
C THR A 630 -36.67 -5.52 -11.14
N ASP A 631 -37.66 -5.70 -12.02
CA ASP A 631 -38.73 -6.69 -11.88
C ASP A 631 -38.29 -8.11 -12.30
N LYS A 632 -37.07 -8.24 -12.81
CA LYS A 632 -36.49 -9.51 -13.30
C LYS A 632 -35.12 -9.77 -12.62
N PRO A 633 -35.07 -10.01 -11.30
CA PRO A 633 -33.83 -10.31 -10.61
C PRO A 633 -33.17 -11.57 -11.21
N TYR A 634 -31.85 -11.67 -11.07
CA TYR A 634 -31.01 -12.75 -11.63
C TYR A 634 -30.95 -12.75 -13.16
N THR A 635 -31.29 -11.63 -13.78
CA THR A 635 -31.24 -11.42 -15.24
C THR A 635 -30.32 -10.24 -15.51
N LEU A 636 -29.32 -10.41 -16.36
CA LEU A 636 -28.33 -9.38 -16.63
C LEU A 636 -28.88 -8.33 -17.61
N THR A 637 -29.67 -7.39 -17.08
CA THR A 637 -30.27 -6.28 -17.80
C THR A 637 -29.67 -4.94 -17.35
N ASN A 638 -29.88 -3.89 -18.15
CA ASN A 638 -29.54 -2.51 -17.76
C ASN A 638 -30.61 -1.83 -16.89
N ASP A 639 -31.54 -2.60 -16.32
CA ASP A 639 -32.70 -2.09 -15.57
C ASP A 639 -32.31 -1.20 -14.39
N PHE A 640 -31.16 -1.49 -13.71
CA PHE A 640 -30.69 -0.64 -12.63
C PHE A 640 -30.58 0.82 -13.07
N PHE A 641 -29.96 1.07 -14.22
CA PHE A 641 -29.75 2.42 -14.75
C PHE A 641 -31.06 3.06 -15.21
N VAL A 642 -31.90 2.29 -15.88
CA VAL A 642 -33.21 2.78 -16.33
C VAL A 642 -34.08 3.21 -15.14
N ASN A 643 -34.13 2.37 -14.11
CA ASN A 643 -35.03 2.59 -12.97
C ASN A 643 -34.49 3.59 -11.95
N ILE A 644 -33.16 3.71 -11.78
CA ILE A 644 -32.60 4.71 -10.87
C ILE A 644 -32.74 6.14 -11.43
N LEU A 645 -32.79 6.29 -12.75
CA LEU A 645 -32.97 7.58 -13.45
C LEU A 645 -34.45 7.95 -13.62
N ASP A 646 -35.40 7.05 -13.29
CA ASP A 646 -36.83 7.32 -13.49
C ASP A 646 -37.35 8.43 -12.56
N MET A 647 -37.63 9.60 -13.14
CA MET A 647 -38.16 10.77 -12.42
C MET A 647 -39.61 10.60 -11.94
N ASN A 648 -40.30 9.53 -12.34
CA ASN A 648 -41.61 9.18 -11.74
C ASN A 648 -41.45 8.60 -10.34
N ILE A 649 -40.25 8.24 -9.91
CA ILE A 649 -39.95 7.80 -8.56
C ILE A 649 -39.52 8.95 -7.67
N GLN A 650 -40.13 9.07 -6.51
CA GLN A 650 -39.73 9.99 -5.45
C GLN A 650 -39.04 9.24 -4.34
N TRP A 651 -37.79 9.57 -4.09
CA TRP A 651 -37.01 8.94 -3.02
C TRP A 651 -37.20 9.68 -1.69
N LYS A 652 -37.35 8.89 -0.60
CA LYS A 652 -37.46 9.44 0.77
C LYS A 652 -36.58 8.58 1.69
N ALA A 653 -35.75 9.25 2.50
CA ALA A 653 -35.00 8.57 3.56
C ALA A 653 -35.95 7.94 4.58
N ILE A 654 -35.61 6.75 5.05
CA ILE A 654 -36.41 5.98 6.01
C ILE A 654 -35.68 5.75 7.34
N ASP A 655 -34.44 6.22 7.44
CA ASP A 655 -33.63 6.20 8.65
C ASP A 655 -33.00 7.58 8.93
N ASP A 656 -32.66 7.84 10.19
CA ASP A 656 -32.10 9.12 10.62
C ASP A 656 -30.70 9.38 10.04
N ASN A 657 -29.96 8.31 9.73
CA ASN A 657 -28.62 8.40 9.16
C ASN A 657 -28.61 8.61 7.64
N LYS A 658 -29.79 8.64 7.02
CA LYS A 658 -29.98 8.77 5.57
C LYS A 658 -29.14 7.74 4.77
N TYR A 659 -29.12 6.51 5.26
CA TYR A 659 -28.48 5.39 4.58
C TYR A 659 -29.46 4.61 3.68
N LEU A 660 -30.69 4.40 4.15
CA LEU A 660 -31.74 3.71 3.41
C LEU A 660 -32.81 4.67 2.90
N TYR A 661 -33.32 4.37 1.70
CA TYR A 661 -34.33 5.18 1.01
C TYR A 661 -35.40 4.26 0.40
N LYS A 662 -36.65 4.74 0.44
CA LYS A 662 -37.75 4.16 -0.31
C LYS A 662 -38.12 5.04 -1.49
N GLY A 663 -38.31 4.40 -2.64
CA GLY A 663 -38.78 5.01 -3.87
C GLY A 663 -40.29 4.81 -4.03
N TYR A 664 -41.04 5.90 -4.14
CA TYR A 664 -42.48 5.91 -4.30
C TYR A 664 -42.86 6.41 -5.69
N ASP A 665 -43.77 5.70 -6.35
CA ASP A 665 -44.36 6.19 -7.59
C ASP A 665 -45.13 7.49 -7.31
N ARG A 666 -44.80 8.58 -8.04
CA ARG A 666 -45.37 9.90 -7.80
C ARG A 666 -46.86 10.00 -8.09
N LYS A 667 -47.41 9.12 -8.95
CA LYS A 667 -48.83 9.13 -9.34
C LYS A 667 -49.69 8.34 -8.37
N THR A 668 -49.24 7.19 -7.98
CA THR A 668 -50.00 6.25 -7.14
C THR A 668 -49.65 6.39 -5.66
N GLY A 669 -48.51 6.93 -5.31
CA GLY A 669 -48.00 6.96 -3.93
C GLY A 669 -47.50 5.58 -3.42
N ASN A 670 -47.53 4.57 -4.25
CA ASN A 670 -47.14 3.21 -3.84
C ASN A 670 -45.59 3.10 -3.78
N GLU A 671 -45.10 2.34 -2.81
CA GLU A 671 -43.68 1.94 -2.74
C GLU A 671 -43.35 1.03 -3.93
N LYS A 672 -42.26 1.32 -4.60
CA LYS A 672 -41.76 0.53 -5.75
C LYS A 672 -40.38 -0.05 -5.50
N TRP A 673 -39.46 0.75 -4.96
CA TRP A 673 -38.07 0.37 -4.78
C TRP A 673 -37.55 0.67 -3.38
N VAL A 674 -36.48 -0.03 -2.98
CA VAL A 674 -35.65 0.31 -1.83
C VAL A 674 -34.21 0.44 -2.33
N ALA A 675 -33.53 1.50 -1.92
CA ALA A 675 -32.14 1.77 -2.31
C ALA A 675 -31.32 2.23 -1.11
N THR A 676 -30.02 2.12 -1.21
CA THR A 676 -29.10 2.72 -0.25
C THR A 676 -28.61 4.05 -0.74
N ARG A 677 -27.89 4.77 0.12
CA ARG A 677 -27.17 5.99 -0.24
C ARG A 677 -26.18 5.75 -1.38
N VAL A 678 -25.52 4.57 -1.39
CA VAL A 678 -24.59 4.16 -2.48
C VAL A 678 -25.30 4.10 -3.83
N ASP A 679 -26.54 3.62 -3.87
CA ASP A 679 -27.29 3.56 -5.13
C ASP A 679 -27.66 4.96 -5.62
N LEU A 680 -28.11 5.84 -4.71
CA LEU A 680 -28.59 7.18 -5.08
C LEU A 680 -27.46 8.12 -5.48
N ILE A 681 -26.22 7.90 -5.08
CA ILE A 681 -25.08 8.73 -5.53
C ILE A 681 -24.91 8.67 -7.04
N PHE A 682 -25.28 7.55 -7.69
CA PHE A 682 -25.16 7.36 -9.13
C PHE A 682 -26.06 8.30 -9.95
N VAL A 683 -27.09 8.88 -9.34
CA VAL A 683 -27.92 9.91 -9.98
C VAL A 683 -27.76 11.28 -9.35
N HIS A 684 -27.20 11.35 -8.15
CA HIS A 684 -26.93 12.60 -7.49
C HIS A 684 -25.66 13.29 -8.04
N HIS A 685 -24.57 12.54 -8.22
CA HIS A 685 -23.31 13.06 -8.74
C HIS A 685 -23.37 13.15 -10.28
N GLU A 686 -23.06 14.31 -10.83
CA GLU A 686 -23.24 14.61 -12.26
C GLU A 686 -22.45 13.69 -13.19
N GLU A 687 -21.21 13.41 -12.87
CA GLU A 687 -20.34 12.52 -13.67
C GLU A 687 -20.84 11.07 -13.64
N LEU A 688 -21.22 10.56 -12.46
CA LEU A 688 -21.79 9.21 -12.34
C LEU A 688 -23.13 9.11 -13.06
N ARG A 689 -23.98 10.14 -12.93
CA ARG A 689 -25.27 10.20 -13.64
C ARG A 689 -25.08 10.15 -15.15
N TYR A 690 -24.12 10.93 -15.69
CA TYR A 690 -23.86 10.91 -17.12
C TYR A 690 -23.49 9.49 -17.61
N VAL A 691 -22.66 8.76 -16.87
CA VAL A 691 -22.30 7.37 -17.20
C VAL A 691 -23.53 6.45 -17.07
N CYS A 692 -24.39 6.65 -16.06
CA CYS A 692 -25.64 5.88 -15.93
C CYS A 692 -26.58 6.14 -17.11
N GLU A 693 -26.70 7.36 -17.60
CA GLU A 693 -27.49 7.72 -18.78
C GLU A 693 -27.01 7.00 -20.04
N VAL A 694 -25.68 6.84 -20.21
CA VAL A 694 -25.13 6.05 -21.31
C VAL A 694 -25.62 4.61 -21.28
N TYR A 695 -25.64 3.97 -20.10
CA TYR A 695 -26.09 2.58 -19.96
C TYR A 695 -27.60 2.41 -19.88
N ALA A 696 -28.34 3.48 -19.57
CA ALA A 696 -29.80 3.47 -19.55
C ALA A 696 -30.43 3.65 -20.97
N ALA A 697 -29.65 4.11 -21.93
CA ALA A 697 -30.12 4.36 -23.30
C ALA A 697 -30.68 3.09 -23.96
N ASP A 698 -31.65 3.24 -24.85
CA ASP A 698 -32.38 2.12 -25.48
C ASP A 698 -31.47 1.18 -26.31
N ASP A 699 -30.39 1.73 -26.86
CA ASP A 699 -29.37 0.99 -27.65
C ASP A 699 -28.21 0.43 -26.79
N ALA A 700 -28.23 0.64 -25.47
CA ALA A 700 -27.10 0.32 -24.60
C ALA A 700 -27.13 -1.10 -23.99
N LYS A 701 -28.15 -1.92 -24.24
CA LYS A 701 -28.30 -3.22 -23.57
C LYS A 701 -27.12 -4.17 -23.83
N GLU A 702 -26.72 -4.30 -25.08
CA GLU A 702 -25.58 -5.15 -25.46
C GLU A 702 -24.25 -4.54 -24.98
N LYS A 703 -24.11 -3.21 -25.10
CA LYS A 703 -22.93 -2.48 -24.58
C LYS A 703 -22.76 -2.71 -23.07
N PHE A 704 -23.83 -2.61 -22.29
CA PHE A 704 -23.80 -2.85 -20.86
C PHE A 704 -23.30 -4.27 -20.53
N ILE A 705 -23.85 -5.28 -21.18
CA ILE A 705 -23.45 -6.68 -20.97
C ILE A 705 -21.98 -6.89 -21.28
N ASN A 706 -21.51 -6.39 -22.44
CA ASN A 706 -20.13 -6.53 -22.86
C ASN A 706 -19.16 -5.80 -21.92
N ASP A 707 -19.48 -4.60 -21.49
CA ASP A 707 -18.64 -3.81 -20.59
C ASP A 707 -18.63 -4.42 -19.16
N PHE A 708 -19.79 -4.94 -18.68
CA PHE A 708 -19.86 -5.68 -17.42
C PHE A 708 -18.95 -6.92 -17.46
N VAL A 709 -19.02 -7.72 -18.53
CA VAL A 709 -18.21 -8.94 -18.68
C VAL A 709 -16.72 -8.60 -18.70
N LYS A 710 -16.32 -7.54 -19.40
CA LYS A 710 -14.90 -7.08 -19.43
C LYS A 710 -14.43 -6.63 -18.04
N ALA A 711 -15.23 -5.85 -17.34
CA ALA A 711 -14.90 -5.40 -16.00
C ALA A 711 -14.86 -6.58 -14.99
N TRP A 712 -15.76 -7.54 -15.13
CA TRP A 712 -15.77 -8.78 -14.34
C TRP A 712 -14.51 -9.62 -14.58
N ASP A 713 -14.15 -9.88 -15.85
CA ASP A 713 -12.94 -10.63 -16.22
C ASP A 713 -11.68 -9.94 -15.66
N LYS A 714 -11.60 -8.61 -15.76
CA LYS A 714 -10.52 -7.83 -15.15
C LYS A 714 -10.38 -8.11 -13.66
N ILE A 715 -11.49 -8.04 -12.89
CA ILE A 715 -11.47 -8.28 -11.43
C ILE A 715 -11.03 -9.72 -11.11
N MET A 716 -11.55 -10.71 -11.84
CA MET A 716 -11.23 -12.12 -11.61
C MET A 716 -9.75 -12.46 -11.90
N ASN A 717 -9.04 -11.61 -12.65
CA ASN A 717 -7.65 -11.85 -13.06
C ASN A 717 -6.65 -10.82 -12.50
N LEU A 718 -7.03 -9.94 -11.57
CA LEU A 718 -6.12 -8.92 -11.03
C LEU A 718 -4.85 -9.52 -10.40
N ASP A 719 -4.98 -10.63 -9.71
CA ASP A 719 -3.91 -11.33 -8.98
C ASP A 719 -3.20 -12.43 -9.80
N ARG A 720 -3.46 -12.51 -11.12
CA ARG A 720 -2.85 -13.52 -12.01
C ARG A 720 -1.46 -13.06 -12.48
N PHE A 721 -0.54 -12.96 -11.52
CA PHE A 721 0.86 -12.58 -11.78
C PHE A 721 1.63 -13.65 -12.55
N ASP A 722 1.23 -14.91 -12.45
CA ASP A 722 1.72 -16.03 -13.24
C ASP A 722 1.57 -15.78 -14.77
N ILE A 723 0.55 -15.02 -15.18
CA ILE A 723 0.35 -14.65 -16.57
C ILE A 723 1.09 -13.34 -16.91
N LYS A 724 1.08 -12.37 -16.00
CA LYS A 724 1.60 -11.01 -16.24
C LYS A 724 3.14 -10.94 -16.25
N PHE A 725 3.81 -11.73 -15.41
CA PHE A 725 5.27 -11.66 -15.21
C PHE A 725 6.05 -12.76 -15.93
N ASN A 726 5.40 -13.82 -16.37
CA ASN A 726 6.05 -14.92 -17.11
C ASN A 726 6.03 -14.73 -18.63
N ASN A 727 5.24 -13.82 -19.16
CA ASN A 727 5.22 -13.43 -20.59
C ASN A 727 6.16 -12.21 -20.81
#